data_10fe0e6ab0eedd6337d3b40bc08cb4e6
#
_entry.id   10fe0e6ab0eedd6337d3b40bc08cb4e6
#
_cell.length_a   1.000
_cell.length_b   1.000
_cell.length_c   1.000
_cell.angle_alpha   90.00
_cell.angle_beta   90.00
_cell.angle_gamma   90.00
#
_symmetry.space_group_name_H-M   'P 1'
#
loop_
_entity.id
_entity.type
_entity.pdbx_description
1 polymer ?
#
loop_
_entity_poly.entity_id
_entity_poly.type
_entity_poly.pdbx_seq_one_letter_code
_entity_poly.pdbx_strand_id
1 'polypeptide(L)'
;MTKKIYLIILSVIFSFSAIADEGMWLPQLLKVMNEKDMTSNGLKLTAEDLYSVNNSSLKDAIVSLGGGSCTAEMISAEGLMLTNHHCAYGSIQEHSSLSKDYLKDGFWAMNRNDELNNEGLTASFLVSIEDVTERINNELNHDMSEKERRAKIQELSKLIESEKTEDNHYDVKVKSFFGGNDFYVLTYETFTDVRLVGAPPSSIGKFGGDTDNWMWPRHTGDFALYRIYCGIDGKPANYSVENVPYKPKHHLPIQLDGVENGDYTMIFGYPGSTDRYLTSFGIEQALDIKNPTIVSIRAEKLAIMKAGMDASKRTKIQYASKYARTSNYWKYFIGQSKGLKSMKVTDKKNAIENNFRSWLDNNDSAATKYGEALDLIESAYNRNKNITVNRIYLNEAIFQGAEILYWSFKMHRAISSLPEDEKERNVAIRKIKKEAIDFYKNYNTSIDQELLASMLEMYYYNVPKSQHSKIFKLIENQLFGFKKLDFDWYAKNVFRRSVFSTKEKFFAFLERPSISIVNRDPAYKAIASIYDKYMQQILPTRSSVREDLNKGNRLFIAGLREMTPDKNYYPNANSTMRATYGNVGDYVPGEAMHYDYYTTLDGVIKKEDPRNEEFHVPEKLKELYEIGDYGKYADKDGNLRVNFISNNDITGGNSGSPVINAWGEIVGTAFDGNWEAMSGDIAFEKEIQRTISVDIRYTMFIIDKFAGASHLIDEMTIAPKHSEKMTAEELASLELETAIKDPNIIVKELGMKEYLGTPLPVMDMHSFGSAFDMAVEQYGSSKEQRFWWHGKVYTTEKR
;
A
#
# COMPACT_ATOMS: atom_id res chain seq x y z
N MET A 1 -37.04 -63.58 2.56
CA MET A 1 -35.84 -62.81 3.05
C MET A 1 -35.54 -61.73 2.08
N THR A 2 -36.09 -60.56 2.31
CA THR A 2 -35.94 -59.35 1.47
C THR A 2 -34.90 -58.41 2.13
N LYS A 3 -33.72 -58.29 1.52
CA LYS A 3 -32.70 -57.31 1.93
C LYS A 3 -33.12 -55.94 1.44
N LYS A 4 -33.42 -55.04 2.36
CA LYS A 4 -33.55 -53.61 2.10
C LYS A 4 -32.12 -53.01 2.01
N ILE A 5 -31.76 -52.52 0.82
CA ILE A 5 -30.58 -51.75 0.57
C ILE A 5 -30.97 -50.30 0.88
N TYR A 6 -30.38 -49.70 1.94
CA TYR A 6 -30.45 -48.27 2.19
C TYR A 6 -29.37 -47.57 1.36
N LEU A 7 -29.82 -46.85 0.34
CA LEU A 7 -28.97 -45.93 -0.41
C LEU A 7 -28.80 -44.65 0.46
N ILE A 8 -27.62 -44.48 1.05
CA ILE A 8 -27.24 -43.22 1.70
C ILE A 8 -26.78 -42.31 0.57
N ILE A 9 -27.64 -41.36 0.21
CA ILE A 9 -27.26 -40.22 -0.65
C ILE A 9 -26.45 -39.28 0.24
N LEU A 10 -25.14 -39.29 0.08
CA LEU A 10 -24.24 -38.31 0.65
C LEU A 10 -24.38 -37.04 -0.19
N SER A 11 -25.25 -36.13 0.24
CA SER A 11 -25.29 -34.76 -0.32
C SER A 11 -24.00 -34.03 0.10
N VAL A 12 -23.02 -34.01 -0.78
CA VAL A 12 -21.89 -33.13 -0.69
C VAL A 12 -22.43 -31.71 -0.95
N ILE A 13 -22.68 -31.00 0.13
CA ILE A 13 -22.91 -29.56 0.06
C ILE A 13 -21.56 -28.94 -0.36
N PHE A 14 -21.39 -28.66 -1.64
CA PHE A 14 -20.36 -27.76 -2.10
C PHE A 14 -20.77 -26.38 -1.57
N SER A 15 -20.25 -26.04 -0.41
CA SER A 15 -20.15 -24.63 -0.03
C SER A 15 -19.25 -23.99 -1.09
N PHE A 16 -19.84 -23.27 -2.03
CA PHE A 16 -19.10 -22.29 -2.82
C PHE A 16 -18.63 -21.26 -1.83
N SER A 17 -17.44 -21.47 -1.26
CA SER A 17 -16.71 -20.39 -0.61
C SER A 17 -16.50 -19.33 -1.69
N ALA A 18 -17.05 -18.15 -1.52
CA ALA A 18 -16.74 -17.01 -2.36
C ALA A 18 -15.22 -16.86 -2.38
N ILE A 19 -14.62 -17.07 -3.55
CA ILE A 19 -13.18 -17.13 -3.72
C ILE A 19 -12.76 -15.70 -4.07
N ALA A 20 -12.29 -14.93 -3.08
CA ALA A 20 -11.56 -13.70 -3.38
C ALA A 20 -10.40 -14.03 -4.33
N ASP A 21 -10.34 -13.33 -5.46
CA ASP A 21 -9.31 -13.58 -6.45
C ASP A 21 -8.02 -12.87 -6.05
N GLU A 22 -6.88 -13.57 -6.10
CA GLU A 22 -5.56 -12.99 -5.86
C GLU A 22 -5.31 -11.89 -6.89
N GLY A 23 -4.84 -10.72 -6.45
CA GLY A 23 -4.34 -9.70 -7.37
C GLY A 23 -4.69 -8.26 -7.01
N MET A 24 -3.82 -7.37 -7.49
CA MET A 24 -3.98 -5.92 -7.46
C MET A 24 -4.26 -5.45 -8.88
N TRP A 25 -5.53 -5.37 -9.23
CA TRP A 25 -6.02 -5.21 -10.59
C TRP A 25 -5.98 -3.75 -11.06
N LEU A 26 -5.71 -3.55 -12.35
CA LEU A 26 -5.83 -2.22 -12.97
C LEU A 26 -7.32 -1.85 -13.09
N PRO A 27 -7.78 -0.70 -12.57
CA PRO A 27 -9.20 -0.35 -12.54
C PRO A 27 -9.87 -0.34 -13.91
N GLN A 28 -9.17 0.10 -14.94
CA GLN A 28 -9.68 0.11 -16.33
C GLN A 28 -9.95 -1.29 -16.92
N LEU A 29 -9.33 -2.34 -16.36
CA LEU A 29 -9.48 -3.72 -16.85
C LEU A 29 -10.54 -4.51 -16.08
N LEU A 30 -11.11 -3.97 -14.99
CA LEU A 30 -12.07 -4.66 -14.13
C LEU A 30 -13.28 -5.18 -14.92
N LYS A 31 -13.80 -4.39 -15.85
CA LYS A 31 -14.93 -4.77 -16.70
C LYS A 31 -14.70 -6.06 -17.47
N VAL A 32 -13.50 -6.27 -17.97
CA VAL A 32 -13.17 -7.43 -18.83
C VAL A 32 -12.71 -8.61 -17.99
N MET A 33 -11.99 -8.36 -16.89
CA MET A 33 -11.27 -9.39 -16.14
C MET A 33 -12.03 -9.86 -14.90
N ASN A 34 -12.69 -8.96 -14.17
CA ASN A 34 -13.12 -9.24 -12.79
C ASN A 34 -14.60 -8.93 -12.50
N GLU A 35 -15.30 -8.10 -13.29
CA GLU A 35 -16.67 -7.64 -12.96
C GLU A 35 -17.61 -8.81 -12.65
N LYS A 36 -17.56 -9.87 -13.44
CA LYS A 36 -18.41 -11.05 -13.24
C LYS A 36 -18.11 -11.72 -11.89
N ASP A 37 -16.84 -11.86 -11.53
CA ASP A 37 -16.43 -12.46 -10.27
C ASP A 37 -16.77 -11.55 -9.09
N MET A 38 -16.47 -10.26 -9.19
CA MET A 38 -16.83 -9.27 -8.16
C MET A 38 -18.35 -9.25 -7.91
N THR A 39 -19.17 -9.30 -8.97
CA THR A 39 -20.63 -9.34 -8.84
C THR A 39 -21.11 -10.65 -8.19
N SER A 40 -20.50 -11.78 -8.54
CA SER A 40 -20.83 -13.08 -7.90
C SER A 40 -20.45 -13.11 -6.42
N ASN A 41 -19.44 -12.32 -6.03
CA ASN A 41 -19.00 -12.13 -4.63
C ASN A 41 -19.80 -11.06 -3.87
N GLY A 42 -20.77 -10.41 -4.52
CA GLY A 42 -21.70 -9.50 -3.86
C GLY A 42 -21.67 -8.05 -4.31
N LEU A 43 -20.74 -7.62 -5.20
CA LEU A 43 -20.68 -6.25 -5.71
C LEU A 43 -22.01 -5.84 -6.37
N LYS A 44 -22.51 -4.64 -6.01
CA LYS A 44 -23.75 -4.06 -6.54
C LYS A 44 -23.49 -2.92 -7.55
N LEU A 45 -22.25 -2.54 -7.73
CA LEU A 45 -21.81 -1.50 -8.66
C LEU A 45 -21.37 -2.14 -9.99
N THR A 46 -21.42 -1.33 -11.06
CA THR A 46 -20.85 -1.71 -12.35
C THR A 46 -19.37 -1.32 -12.43
N ALA A 47 -18.64 -1.88 -13.38
CA ALA A 47 -17.27 -1.47 -13.64
C ALA A 47 -17.15 0.02 -14.03
N GLU A 48 -18.18 0.60 -14.64
CA GLU A 48 -18.25 2.03 -14.99
C GLU A 48 -18.39 2.91 -13.73
N ASP A 49 -19.11 2.45 -12.70
CA ASP A 49 -19.19 3.14 -11.41
C ASP A 49 -17.85 3.12 -10.66
N LEU A 50 -17.05 2.08 -10.88
CA LEU A 50 -15.73 1.94 -10.28
C LEU A 50 -14.66 2.78 -10.99
N TYR A 51 -14.66 2.74 -12.33
CA TYR A 51 -13.71 3.46 -13.17
C TYR A 51 -14.37 3.99 -14.44
N SER A 52 -14.47 5.30 -14.56
CA SER A 52 -14.85 6.00 -15.78
C SER A 52 -13.91 7.17 -16.06
N VAL A 53 -13.67 7.46 -17.31
CA VAL A 53 -12.96 8.66 -17.78
C VAL A 53 -13.95 9.78 -18.11
N ASN A 54 -15.13 9.41 -18.55
CA ASN A 54 -16.15 10.34 -19.04
C ASN A 54 -17.12 10.80 -17.96
N ASN A 55 -17.36 9.95 -16.96
CA ASN A 55 -18.31 10.21 -15.87
C ASN A 55 -17.57 10.23 -14.54
N SER A 56 -18.18 10.83 -13.52
CA SER A 56 -17.71 10.68 -12.13
C SER A 56 -17.81 9.22 -11.73
N SER A 57 -16.79 8.70 -11.11
CA SER A 57 -16.70 7.32 -10.66
C SER A 57 -15.91 7.22 -9.35
N LEU A 58 -15.92 6.07 -8.72
CA LEU A 58 -15.29 5.84 -7.42
C LEU A 58 -13.78 6.23 -7.43
N LYS A 59 -13.07 6.01 -8.56
CA LYS A 59 -11.65 6.41 -8.70
C LYS A 59 -11.40 7.89 -8.41
N ASP A 60 -12.39 8.76 -8.66
CA ASP A 60 -12.25 10.22 -8.49
C ASP A 60 -12.25 10.65 -7.00
N ALA A 61 -12.58 9.73 -6.10
CA ALA A 61 -12.45 9.94 -4.66
C ALA A 61 -11.12 9.41 -4.08
N ILE A 62 -10.31 8.68 -4.86
CA ILE A 62 -9.11 8.01 -4.36
C ILE A 62 -7.87 8.86 -4.64
N VAL A 63 -7.11 9.14 -3.58
CA VAL A 63 -5.99 10.08 -3.60
C VAL A 63 -4.67 9.36 -3.43
N SER A 64 -3.72 9.62 -4.33
CA SER A 64 -2.32 9.28 -4.14
C SER A 64 -1.67 10.33 -3.24
N LEU A 65 -1.44 10.00 -1.98
CA LEU A 65 -0.88 10.91 -0.98
C LEU A 65 0.64 10.83 -0.95
N GLY A 66 1.30 12.01 -0.96
CA GLY A 66 2.76 12.10 -0.86
C GLY A 66 3.50 11.33 -1.96
N GLY A 67 3.01 11.41 -3.22
CA GLY A 67 3.60 10.73 -4.37
C GLY A 67 3.43 9.21 -4.35
N GLY A 68 2.38 8.69 -3.71
CA GLY A 68 2.08 7.25 -3.61
C GLY A 68 2.77 6.56 -2.43
N SER A 69 3.26 7.31 -1.46
CA SER A 69 3.75 6.74 -0.19
C SER A 69 2.62 6.17 0.66
N CYS A 70 1.44 6.77 0.54
CA CYS A 70 0.17 6.35 1.13
C CYS A 70 -0.98 6.63 0.16
N THR A 71 -2.16 6.14 0.52
CA THR A 71 -3.43 6.45 -0.11
C THR A 71 -4.28 7.31 0.85
N ALA A 72 -5.22 8.06 0.32
CA ALA A 72 -6.28 8.72 1.06
C ALA A 72 -7.56 8.68 0.24
N GLU A 73 -8.69 9.00 0.86
CA GLU A 73 -10.00 9.09 0.21
C GLU A 73 -10.74 10.36 0.56
N MET A 74 -11.45 10.91 -0.44
CA MET A 74 -12.34 12.04 -0.23
C MET A 74 -13.60 11.60 0.50
N ILE A 75 -13.91 12.26 1.62
CA ILE A 75 -15.07 11.94 2.48
C ILE A 75 -16.06 13.09 2.59
N SER A 76 -15.78 14.22 1.95
CA SER A 76 -16.71 15.35 1.88
C SER A 76 -16.66 16.05 0.53
N ALA A 77 -17.69 16.85 0.26
CA ALA A 77 -17.77 17.71 -0.93
C ALA A 77 -16.85 18.96 -0.82
N GLU A 78 -16.16 19.15 0.31
CA GLU A 78 -15.34 20.33 0.60
C GLU A 78 -13.88 19.98 0.88
N GLY A 79 -13.37 18.98 0.19
CA GLY A 79 -11.95 18.69 0.17
C GLY A 79 -11.41 17.93 1.39
N LEU A 80 -12.27 17.53 2.35
CA LEU A 80 -11.86 16.72 3.50
C LEU A 80 -11.53 15.30 3.03
N MET A 81 -10.35 14.81 3.42
CA MET A 81 -9.91 13.46 3.11
C MET A 81 -9.46 12.70 4.35
N LEU A 82 -9.69 11.40 4.35
CA LEU A 82 -9.29 10.44 5.38
C LEU A 82 -8.06 9.68 4.93
N THR A 83 -7.16 9.39 5.85
CA THR A 83 -5.97 8.53 5.67
C THR A 83 -5.54 7.96 7.01
N ASN A 84 -4.40 7.27 7.07
CA ASN A 84 -3.89 6.75 8.33
C ASN A 84 -3.10 7.77 9.16
N HIS A 85 -3.10 7.58 10.49
CA HIS A 85 -2.26 8.32 11.43
C HIS A 85 -0.77 8.15 11.11
N HIS A 86 -0.33 6.93 10.80
CA HIS A 86 1.06 6.70 10.47
C HIS A 86 1.48 7.36 9.14
N CYS A 87 0.56 7.59 8.20
CA CYS A 87 0.80 8.38 6.99
C CYS A 87 0.97 9.87 7.32
N ALA A 88 0.23 10.36 8.31
CA ALA A 88 0.31 11.73 8.81
C ALA A 88 1.42 11.94 9.86
N TYR A 89 2.06 10.89 10.35
CA TYR A 89 2.98 10.94 11.49
C TYR A 89 4.10 11.97 11.31
N GLY A 90 4.63 12.08 10.09
CA GLY A 90 5.65 13.08 9.75
C GLY A 90 5.12 14.51 9.87
N SER A 91 3.91 14.80 9.36
CA SER A 91 3.25 16.10 9.47
C SER A 91 2.92 16.44 10.92
N ILE A 92 2.38 15.50 11.69
CA ILE A 92 2.09 15.70 13.12
C ILE A 92 3.38 16.02 13.88
N GLN A 93 4.46 15.29 13.61
CA GLN A 93 5.78 15.53 14.21
C GLN A 93 6.33 16.91 13.82
N GLU A 94 6.18 17.34 12.58
CA GLU A 94 6.68 18.62 12.09
C GLU A 94 6.04 19.80 12.81
N HIS A 95 4.76 19.70 13.09
CA HIS A 95 4.00 20.71 13.84
C HIS A 95 4.14 20.59 15.36
N SER A 96 4.75 19.52 15.86
CA SER A 96 4.96 19.28 17.29
C SER A 96 6.16 20.06 17.84
N SER A 97 6.04 20.45 19.11
CA SER A 97 7.11 21.07 19.89
C SER A 97 7.05 20.62 21.35
N LEU A 98 7.99 21.04 22.18
CA LEU A 98 7.95 20.72 23.62
C LEU A 98 6.76 21.34 24.36
N SER A 99 6.20 22.45 23.82
CA SER A 99 5.03 23.15 24.37
C SER A 99 3.70 22.77 23.69
N LYS A 100 3.77 22.14 22.50
CA LYS A 100 2.61 21.67 21.74
C LYS A 100 2.96 20.29 21.16
N ASP A 101 2.75 19.27 21.95
CA ASP A 101 3.12 17.89 21.60
C ASP A 101 1.94 17.18 20.94
N TYR A 102 1.68 17.48 19.66
CA TYR A 102 0.58 16.91 18.90
C TYR A 102 0.68 15.38 18.70
N LEU A 103 1.89 14.81 18.81
CA LEU A 103 2.05 13.36 18.86
C LEU A 103 1.42 12.76 20.12
N LYS A 104 1.54 13.47 21.25
CA LYS A 104 1.02 13.01 22.54
C LYS A 104 -0.45 13.39 22.76
N ASP A 105 -0.80 14.64 22.41
CA ASP A 105 -2.09 15.23 22.79
C ASP A 105 -3.13 15.15 21.67
N GLY A 106 -2.70 14.79 20.43
CA GLY A 106 -3.51 14.88 19.23
C GLY A 106 -3.59 16.34 18.71
N PHE A 107 -4.20 16.49 17.55
CA PHE A 107 -4.48 17.78 16.92
C PHE A 107 -5.86 17.76 16.27
N TRP A 108 -6.66 18.81 16.50
CA TRP A 108 -7.96 18.99 15.85
C TRP A 108 -8.17 20.47 15.54
N ALA A 109 -8.33 20.76 14.25
CA ALA A 109 -8.70 22.12 13.82
C ALA A 109 -10.18 22.34 14.09
N MET A 110 -10.50 23.30 14.95
CA MET A 110 -11.90 23.61 15.31
C MET A 110 -12.56 24.56 14.29
N ASN A 111 -11.77 25.10 13.39
CA ASN A 111 -12.21 25.87 12.23
C ASN A 111 -11.13 25.83 11.14
N ARG A 112 -11.46 26.25 9.92
CA ARG A 112 -10.55 26.16 8.76
C ARG A 112 -9.27 26.99 8.90
N ASN A 113 -9.26 28.05 9.71
CA ASN A 113 -8.05 28.85 9.93
C ASN A 113 -7.03 28.15 10.82
N ASP A 114 -7.46 27.16 11.59
CA ASP A 114 -6.60 26.34 12.47
C ASP A 114 -5.92 25.19 11.69
N GLU A 115 -6.33 24.91 10.45
CA GLU A 115 -5.77 23.82 9.63
C GLU A 115 -4.31 24.13 9.25
N LEU A 116 -3.43 23.14 9.46
CA LEU A 116 -1.97 23.33 9.39
C LEU A 116 -1.43 22.95 8.01
N ASN A 117 -0.79 23.89 7.33
CA ASN A 117 -0.16 23.65 6.03
C ASN A 117 1.02 22.66 6.13
N ASN A 118 1.09 21.71 5.19
CA ASN A 118 2.18 20.75 5.08
C ASN A 118 2.98 20.98 3.80
N GLU A 119 4.07 21.75 3.90
CA GLU A 119 4.91 22.06 2.76
C GLU A 119 5.49 20.80 2.10
N GLY A 120 5.28 20.64 0.79
CA GLY A 120 5.79 19.51 0.03
C GLY A 120 4.92 18.25 0.06
N LEU A 121 3.85 18.22 0.84
CA LEU A 121 2.85 17.15 0.75
C LEU A 121 1.98 17.35 -0.48
N THR A 122 1.76 16.29 -1.25
CA THR A 122 0.96 16.32 -2.48
C THR A 122 -0.21 15.37 -2.40
N ALA A 123 -1.32 15.75 -3.03
CA ALA A 123 -2.50 14.92 -3.22
C ALA A 123 -2.79 14.84 -4.72
N SER A 124 -2.68 13.63 -5.31
CA SER A 124 -2.87 13.43 -6.74
C SER A 124 -4.04 12.54 -7.05
N PHE A 125 -4.90 12.96 -7.99
CA PHE A 125 -6.04 12.20 -8.48
C PHE A 125 -5.72 11.59 -9.84
N LEU A 126 -6.10 10.33 -10.03
CA LEU A 126 -6.00 9.67 -11.34
C LEU A 126 -7.10 10.19 -12.27
N VAL A 127 -6.72 10.85 -13.35
CA VAL A 127 -7.64 11.32 -14.39
C VAL A 127 -7.94 10.20 -15.38
N SER A 128 -6.90 9.58 -15.95
CA SER A 128 -7.07 8.50 -16.93
C SER A 128 -5.88 7.53 -16.95
N ILE A 129 -6.16 6.32 -17.43
CA ILE A 129 -5.17 5.32 -17.83
C ILE A 129 -5.44 4.98 -19.29
N GLU A 130 -4.41 4.98 -20.13
CA GLU A 130 -4.50 4.67 -21.56
C GLU A 130 -3.42 3.66 -21.96
N ASP A 131 -3.80 2.64 -22.71
CA ASP A 131 -2.88 1.63 -23.20
C ASP A 131 -2.05 2.18 -24.38
N VAL A 132 -0.73 2.18 -24.24
CA VAL A 132 0.23 2.60 -25.26
C VAL A 132 1.22 1.48 -25.63
N THR A 133 0.86 0.25 -25.29
CA THR A 133 1.69 -0.94 -25.47
C THR A 133 2.07 -1.16 -26.91
N GLU A 134 1.10 -1.12 -27.82
CA GLU A 134 1.33 -1.30 -29.25
C GLU A 134 2.20 -0.18 -29.83
N ARG A 135 1.91 1.07 -29.46
CA ARG A 135 2.69 2.24 -29.90
C ARG A 135 4.17 2.12 -29.52
N ILE A 136 4.47 1.64 -28.30
CA ILE A 136 5.86 1.47 -27.85
C ILE A 136 6.48 0.23 -28.48
N ASN A 137 5.79 -0.93 -28.48
CA ASN A 137 6.37 -2.18 -28.94
C ASN A 137 6.66 -2.19 -30.45
N ASN A 138 5.90 -1.49 -31.29
CA ASN A 138 6.14 -1.36 -32.73
C ASN A 138 7.46 -0.65 -33.04
N GLU A 139 7.99 0.16 -32.15
CA GLU A 139 9.26 0.86 -32.28
C GLU A 139 10.45 0.08 -31.68
N LEU A 140 10.20 -1.09 -31.08
CA LEU A 140 11.21 -1.92 -30.46
C LEU A 140 11.61 -3.08 -31.38
N ASN A 141 12.90 -3.22 -31.59
CA ASN A 141 13.47 -4.29 -32.44
C ASN A 141 13.97 -5.44 -31.55
N HIS A 142 13.79 -6.69 -32.01
CA HIS A 142 14.29 -7.89 -31.33
C HIS A 142 15.81 -7.92 -31.18
N ASP A 143 16.55 -7.25 -32.09
CA ASP A 143 18.01 -7.21 -32.07
C ASP A 143 18.58 -6.18 -31.06
N MET A 144 17.72 -5.35 -30.45
CA MET A 144 18.16 -4.37 -29.45
C MET A 144 18.67 -5.06 -28.19
N SER A 145 19.84 -4.63 -27.70
CA SER A 145 20.27 -4.93 -26.35
C SER A 145 19.29 -4.35 -25.32
N GLU A 146 19.23 -4.89 -24.11
CA GLU A 146 18.36 -4.36 -23.05
C GLU A 146 18.68 -2.90 -22.70
N LYS A 147 19.91 -2.47 -22.89
CA LYS A 147 20.30 -1.06 -22.72
C LYS A 147 19.68 -0.17 -23.80
N GLU A 148 19.75 -0.58 -25.07
CA GLU A 148 19.15 0.15 -26.20
C GLU A 148 17.63 0.14 -26.10
N ARG A 149 17.02 -1.03 -25.82
CA ARG A 149 15.59 -1.16 -25.58
C ARG A 149 15.10 -0.18 -24.49
N ARG A 150 15.79 -0.14 -23.36
CA ARG A 150 15.44 0.79 -22.27
C ARG A 150 15.59 2.25 -22.67
N ALA A 151 16.64 2.60 -23.41
CA ALA A 151 16.86 3.95 -23.91
C ALA A 151 15.74 4.37 -24.88
N LYS A 152 15.33 3.47 -25.79
CA LYS A 152 14.23 3.72 -26.73
C LYS A 152 12.89 3.85 -26.02
N ILE A 153 12.59 2.98 -25.05
CA ILE A 153 11.38 3.11 -24.22
C ILE A 153 11.37 4.46 -23.48
N GLN A 154 12.50 4.89 -22.93
CA GLN A 154 12.59 6.18 -22.23
C GLN A 154 12.38 7.37 -23.17
N GLU A 155 12.90 7.30 -24.41
CA GLU A 155 12.69 8.30 -25.47
C GLU A 155 11.21 8.40 -25.81
N LEU A 156 10.57 7.27 -26.15
CA LEU A 156 9.16 7.19 -26.50
C LEU A 156 8.24 7.63 -25.33
N SER A 157 8.58 7.22 -24.12
CA SER A 157 7.83 7.65 -22.92
C SER A 157 7.84 9.16 -22.78
N LYS A 158 9.01 9.80 -22.91
CA LYS A 158 9.11 11.27 -22.85
C LYS A 158 8.32 11.97 -23.95
N LEU A 159 8.33 11.41 -25.16
CA LEU A 159 7.55 11.93 -26.28
C LEU A 159 6.05 11.89 -25.96
N ILE A 160 5.54 10.73 -25.53
CA ILE A 160 4.13 10.54 -25.14
C ILE A 160 3.75 11.45 -23.97
N GLU A 161 4.61 11.54 -22.95
CA GLU A 161 4.40 12.42 -21.80
C GLU A 161 4.32 13.89 -22.23
N SER A 162 5.21 14.34 -23.12
CA SER A 162 5.22 15.71 -23.64
C SER A 162 3.97 16.03 -24.46
N GLU A 163 3.55 15.16 -25.36
CA GLU A 163 2.32 15.33 -26.16
C GLU A 163 1.06 15.49 -25.29
N LYS A 164 1.03 14.76 -24.18
CA LYS A 164 -0.12 14.73 -23.27
C LYS A 164 -0.13 15.88 -22.25
N THR A 165 1.00 16.56 -22.03
CA THR A 165 1.13 17.70 -21.10
C THR A 165 1.11 19.06 -21.81
N GLU A 166 1.02 19.10 -23.15
CA GLU A 166 0.94 20.34 -23.90
C GLU A 166 -0.33 21.11 -23.53
N ASP A 167 -0.17 22.37 -23.11
CA ASP A 167 -1.23 23.31 -22.75
C ASP A 167 -2.13 22.92 -21.56
N ASN A 168 -1.66 22.06 -20.65
CA ASN A 168 -2.44 21.69 -19.46
C ASN A 168 -1.56 21.63 -18.18
N HIS A 169 -2.19 21.39 -17.03
CA HIS A 169 -1.55 21.34 -15.71
C HIS A 169 -1.39 19.90 -15.17
N TYR A 170 -1.64 18.89 -16.00
CA TYR A 170 -1.59 17.49 -15.57
C TYR A 170 -0.17 16.95 -15.48
N ASP A 171 0.05 16.06 -14.53
CA ASP A 171 1.23 15.21 -14.44
C ASP A 171 0.99 13.93 -15.24
N VAL A 172 1.77 13.71 -16.30
CA VAL A 172 1.64 12.53 -17.16
C VAL A 172 2.85 11.63 -16.99
N LYS A 173 2.62 10.32 -16.81
CA LYS A 173 3.67 9.31 -16.67
C LYS A 173 3.37 8.06 -17.46
N VAL A 174 4.33 7.63 -18.27
CA VAL A 174 4.32 6.30 -18.88
C VAL A 174 4.92 5.30 -17.89
N LYS A 175 4.20 4.23 -17.61
CA LYS A 175 4.62 3.15 -16.73
C LYS A 175 4.64 1.83 -17.47
N SER A 176 5.65 1.00 -17.16
CA SER A 176 5.73 -0.37 -17.66
C SER A 176 5.09 -1.35 -16.69
N PHE A 177 4.49 -2.39 -17.25
CA PHE A 177 3.81 -3.47 -16.55
C PHE A 177 4.31 -4.82 -17.06
N PHE A 178 4.05 -5.89 -16.32
CA PHE A 178 4.46 -7.26 -16.67
C PHE A 178 5.93 -7.38 -17.06
N GLY A 179 6.82 -6.72 -16.30
CA GLY A 179 8.25 -6.76 -16.56
C GLY A 179 8.70 -6.01 -17.82
N GLY A 180 7.88 -5.11 -18.36
CA GLY A 180 8.16 -4.33 -19.57
C GLY A 180 7.59 -4.95 -20.85
N ASN A 181 6.54 -5.76 -20.71
CA ASN A 181 5.76 -6.27 -21.83
C ASN A 181 4.61 -5.34 -22.22
N ASP A 182 3.97 -4.70 -21.25
CA ASP A 182 2.85 -3.79 -21.45
C ASP A 182 3.21 -2.38 -20.94
N PHE A 183 2.60 -1.34 -21.55
CA PHE A 183 2.87 0.06 -21.23
C PHE A 183 1.55 0.84 -21.15
N TYR A 184 1.38 1.61 -20.09
CA TYR A 184 0.23 2.50 -19.93
C TYR A 184 0.69 3.91 -19.61
N VAL A 185 -0.02 4.90 -20.15
CA VAL A 185 0.13 6.30 -19.77
C VAL A 185 -0.92 6.63 -18.71
N LEU A 186 -0.48 7.19 -17.60
CA LEU A 186 -1.32 7.62 -16.49
C LEU A 186 -1.27 9.14 -16.40
N THR A 187 -2.43 9.77 -16.36
CA THR A 187 -2.60 11.22 -16.22
C THR A 187 -3.12 11.52 -14.83
N TYR A 188 -2.47 12.46 -14.13
CA TYR A 188 -2.83 12.86 -12.77
C TYR A 188 -3.06 14.36 -12.69
N GLU A 189 -3.96 14.76 -11.79
CA GLU A 189 -4.11 16.12 -11.31
C GLU A 189 -3.56 16.21 -9.89
N THR A 190 -2.57 17.08 -9.65
CA THR A 190 -1.79 17.10 -8.40
C THR A 190 -1.94 18.43 -7.67
N PHE A 191 -2.46 18.37 -6.45
CA PHE A 191 -2.63 19.50 -5.54
C PHE A 191 -1.47 19.57 -4.52
N THR A 192 -1.02 20.77 -4.20
CA THR A 192 0.14 21.03 -3.33
C THR A 192 -0.21 21.82 -2.05
N ASP A 193 -1.42 22.34 -1.91
CA ASP A 193 -1.93 22.92 -0.67
C ASP A 193 -2.77 21.87 0.07
N VAL A 194 -2.09 21.08 0.91
CA VAL A 194 -2.68 20.01 1.70
C VAL A 194 -2.47 20.33 3.18
N ARG A 195 -3.56 20.47 3.93
CA ARG A 195 -3.53 20.91 5.33
C ARG A 195 -3.99 19.81 6.29
N LEU A 196 -3.28 19.67 7.41
CA LEU A 196 -3.68 18.77 8.49
C LEU A 196 -4.90 19.35 9.21
N VAL A 197 -5.97 18.56 9.31
CA VAL A 197 -7.24 18.92 9.94
C VAL A 197 -7.42 18.24 11.28
N GLY A 198 -7.06 16.97 11.37
CA GLY A 198 -7.22 16.21 12.59
C GLY A 198 -6.38 14.96 12.65
N ALA A 199 -5.89 14.67 13.86
CA ALA A 199 -5.24 13.40 14.16
C ALA A 199 -5.41 13.09 15.64
N PRO A 200 -5.81 11.87 16.02
CA PRO A 200 -5.86 11.47 17.40
C PRO A 200 -4.46 11.44 18.02
N PRO A 201 -4.31 11.47 19.36
CA PRO A 201 -3.03 11.23 20.00
C PRO A 201 -2.46 9.87 19.64
N SER A 202 -1.14 9.71 19.67
CA SER A 202 -0.47 8.43 19.35
C SER A 202 -0.96 7.28 20.24
N SER A 203 -1.43 7.56 21.44
CA SER A 203 -2.07 6.58 22.31
C SER A 203 -3.41 6.03 21.79
N ILE A 204 -3.97 6.61 20.72
CA ILE A 204 -5.09 6.06 19.94
C ILE A 204 -4.59 5.69 18.54
N GLY A 205 -3.96 6.64 17.82
CA GLY A 205 -3.53 6.48 16.44
C GLY A 205 -2.40 5.46 16.22
N LYS A 206 -1.66 5.14 17.29
CA LYS A 206 -0.59 4.13 17.31
C LYS A 206 -0.68 3.25 18.57
N PHE A 207 -1.87 2.98 19.09
CA PHE A 207 -2.06 2.07 20.22
C PHE A 207 -1.51 0.67 19.89
N GLY A 208 -0.77 0.09 20.85
CA GLY A 208 -0.03 -1.15 20.64
C GLY A 208 1.38 -0.94 20.04
N GLY A 209 1.68 0.27 19.57
CA GLY A 209 3.01 0.70 19.14
C GLY A 209 3.69 -0.25 18.17
N ASP A 210 4.97 -0.54 18.43
CA ASP A 210 5.72 -1.52 17.67
C ASP A 210 5.40 -2.96 18.09
N THR A 211 4.86 -3.18 19.30
CA THR A 211 4.50 -4.52 19.80
C THR A 211 3.43 -5.16 18.93
N ASP A 212 2.33 -4.43 18.70
CA ASP A 212 1.20 -4.93 17.90
C ASP A 212 1.35 -4.71 16.38
N ASN A 213 2.41 -4.06 15.91
CA ASN A 213 2.63 -3.81 14.49
C ASN A 213 2.75 -5.12 13.70
N TRP A 214 1.97 -5.29 12.64
CA TRP A 214 1.78 -6.53 11.87
C TRP A 214 1.16 -7.69 12.67
N MET A 215 0.42 -7.38 13.73
CA MET A 215 -0.18 -8.40 14.58
C MET A 215 -1.71 -8.29 14.57
N TRP A 216 -2.37 -9.43 14.73
CA TRP A 216 -3.78 -9.55 15.03
C TRP A 216 -3.96 -10.41 16.29
N PRO A 217 -4.84 -10.10 17.26
CA PRO A 217 -5.85 -9.01 17.24
C PRO A 217 -5.26 -7.60 17.44
N ARG A 218 -5.76 -6.64 16.66
CA ARG A 218 -5.32 -5.24 16.65
C ARG A 218 -6.36 -4.32 17.28
N HIS A 219 -5.92 -3.22 17.92
CA HIS A 219 -6.82 -2.26 18.61
C HIS A 219 -6.40 -0.81 18.35
N THR A 220 -5.97 -0.50 17.15
CA THR A 220 -5.37 0.79 16.80
C THR A 220 -6.35 1.65 16.02
N GLY A 221 -6.57 2.91 16.45
CA GLY A 221 -7.31 3.90 15.70
C GLY A 221 -6.41 4.66 14.71
N ASP A 222 -5.83 3.95 13.75
CA ASP A 222 -4.83 4.48 12.81
C ASP A 222 -5.49 5.31 11.70
N PHE A 223 -5.93 6.53 12.03
CA PHE A 223 -6.52 7.46 11.08
C PHE A 223 -6.05 8.90 11.30
N ALA A 224 -6.11 9.72 10.25
CA ALA A 224 -5.90 11.15 10.28
C ALA A 224 -6.69 11.84 9.17
N LEU A 225 -6.96 13.12 9.33
CA LEU A 225 -7.71 13.94 8.40
C LEU A 225 -6.84 15.03 7.82
N TYR A 226 -6.91 15.20 6.50
CA TYR A 226 -6.36 16.34 5.79
C TYR A 226 -7.46 17.03 4.98
N ARG A 227 -7.18 18.25 4.51
CA ARG A 227 -8.01 18.93 3.52
C ARG A 227 -7.16 19.44 2.38
N ILE A 228 -7.69 19.27 1.17
CA ILE A 228 -7.11 19.82 -0.05
C ILE A 228 -7.68 21.21 -0.30
N TYR A 229 -6.78 22.15 -0.62
CA TYR A 229 -7.11 23.49 -1.06
C TYR A 229 -6.65 23.73 -2.50
N CYS A 230 -7.36 24.61 -3.19
CA CYS A 230 -7.07 24.98 -4.58
C CYS A 230 -7.27 26.48 -4.80
N GLY A 231 -6.84 26.98 -5.94
CA GLY A 231 -7.14 28.34 -6.36
C GLY A 231 -8.65 28.58 -6.49
N ILE A 232 -9.06 29.83 -6.54
CA ILE A 232 -10.49 30.23 -6.70
C ILE A 232 -11.11 29.66 -7.99
N ASP A 233 -10.27 29.39 -8.99
CA ASP A 233 -10.64 28.74 -10.25
C ASP A 233 -10.77 27.22 -10.16
N GLY A 234 -10.59 26.64 -8.99
CA GLY A 234 -10.65 25.20 -8.72
C GLY A 234 -9.41 24.42 -9.14
N LYS A 235 -8.36 25.09 -9.65
CA LYS A 235 -7.13 24.44 -10.11
C LYS A 235 -6.09 24.29 -9.00
N PRO A 236 -5.15 23.34 -9.15
CA PRO A 236 -4.02 23.22 -8.26
C PRO A 236 -3.26 24.55 -8.08
N ALA A 237 -2.97 24.88 -6.83
CA ALA A 237 -2.23 26.10 -6.49
C ALA A 237 -1.27 25.80 -5.33
N ASN A 238 -0.17 26.57 -5.26
CA ASN A 238 0.69 26.58 -4.08
C ASN A 238 -0.07 27.14 -2.87
N TYR A 239 0.38 26.81 -1.66
CA TYR A 239 -0.23 27.33 -0.44
C TYR A 239 -0.44 28.84 -0.49
N SER A 240 -1.67 29.25 -0.20
CA SER A 240 -2.07 30.65 0.00
C SER A 240 -3.23 30.71 0.98
N VAL A 241 -3.32 31.78 1.76
CA VAL A 241 -4.47 32.07 2.62
C VAL A 241 -5.74 32.35 1.82
N GLU A 242 -5.61 32.71 0.55
CA GLU A 242 -6.72 32.96 -0.38
C GLU A 242 -7.29 31.70 -1.02
N ASN A 243 -6.59 30.57 -0.88
CA ASN A 243 -7.06 29.30 -1.45
C ASN A 243 -8.35 28.85 -0.77
N VAL A 244 -9.21 28.19 -1.55
CA VAL A 244 -10.50 27.67 -1.11
C VAL A 244 -10.46 26.14 -1.02
N PRO A 245 -11.30 25.50 -0.20
CA PRO A 245 -11.42 24.04 -0.18
C PRO A 245 -11.72 23.49 -1.57
N TYR A 246 -11.02 22.42 -1.95
CA TYR A 246 -11.25 21.72 -3.19
C TYR A 246 -12.61 21.02 -3.20
N LYS A 247 -13.31 21.08 -4.32
CA LYS A 247 -14.57 20.37 -4.54
C LYS A 247 -14.31 19.14 -5.40
N PRO A 248 -14.19 17.94 -4.82
CA PRO A 248 -13.91 16.74 -5.58
C PRO A 248 -15.06 16.34 -6.51
N LYS A 249 -14.73 15.69 -7.62
CA LYS A 249 -15.74 15.13 -8.56
C LYS A 249 -16.58 14.04 -7.89
N HIS A 250 -15.99 13.32 -6.96
CA HIS A 250 -16.62 12.25 -6.17
C HIS A 250 -16.09 12.27 -4.73
N HIS A 251 -16.93 11.94 -3.77
CA HIS A 251 -16.54 11.63 -2.39
C HIS A 251 -17.34 10.43 -1.93
N LEU A 252 -16.74 9.63 -1.06
CA LEU A 252 -17.33 8.38 -0.62
C LEU A 252 -18.25 8.62 0.59
N PRO A 253 -19.48 8.10 0.58
CA PRO A 253 -20.35 8.14 1.75
C PRO A 253 -19.87 7.17 2.83
N ILE A 254 -20.14 7.51 4.09
CA ILE A 254 -19.78 6.75 5.28
C ILE A 254 -20.91 5.81 5.68
N GLN A 255 -20.64 4.50 5.79
CA GLN A 255 -21.65 3.52 6.23
C GLN A 255 -21.43 3.13 7.70
N LEU A 256 -22.45 3.36 8.54
CA LEU A 256 -22.39 3.09 9.97
C LEU A 256 -23.01 1.75 10.41
N ASP A 257 -23.55 0.95 9.49
CA ASP A 257 -24.06 -0.40 9.82
C ASP A 257 -22.93 -1.35 10.22
N GLY A 258 -21.69 -1.05 9.76
CA GLY A 258 -20.51 -1.86 10.00
C GLY A 258 -20.39 -3.03 9.02
N VAL A 259 -19.63 -4.05 9.41
CA VAL A 259 -19.36 -5.25 8.62
C VAL A 259 -19.61 -6.52 9.43
N GLU A 260 -20.02 -7.58 8.74
CA GLU A 260 -20.19 -8.92 9.29
C GLU A 260 -19.29 -9.93 8.56
N ASN A 261 -19.14 -11.12 9.13
CA ASN A 261 -18.36 -12.20 8.52
C ASN A 261 -18.98 -12.61 7.17
N GLY A 262 -18.19 -12.59 6.10
CA GLY A 262 -18.61 -12.89 4.74
C GLY A 262 -18.94 -11.66 3.89
N ASP A 263 -19.07 -10.47 4.48
CA ASP A 263 -19.39 -9.26 3.73
C ASP A 263 -18.34 -8.94 2.67
N TYR A 264 -18.82 -8.56 1.49
CA TYR A 264 -17.98 -8.13 0.39
C TYR A 264 -17.25 -6.82 0.73
N THR A 265 -15.96 -6.79 0.41
CA THR A 265 -15.14 -5.59 0.51
C THR A 265 -14.26 -5.42 -0.72
N MET A 266 -14.04 -4.16 -1.10
CA MET A 266 -13.01 -3.79 -2.07
C MET A 266 -12.14 -2.66 -1.53
N ILE A 267 -10.90 -2.61 -1.99
CA ILE A 267 -9.94 -1.57 -1.62
C ILE A 267 -9.37 -0.98 -2.90
N PHE A 268 -9.47 0.33 -3.03
CA PHE A 268 -8.80 1.10 -4.06
C PHE A 268 -7.63 1.86 -3.45
N GLY A 269 -6.44 1.74 -4.04
CA GLY A 269 -5.26 2.42 -3.51
C GLY A 269 -4.07 2.40 -4.44
N TYR A 270 -2.95 2.85 -3.92
CA TYR A 270 -1.69 2.98 -4.65
C TYR A 270 -0.60 2.06 -4.08
N PRO A 271 -0.75 0.73 -4.22
CA PRO A 271 0.25 -0.22 -3.73
C PRO A 271 1.62 0.06 -4.34
N GLY A 272 2.65 0.09 -3.49
CA GLY A 272 3.99 0.52 -3.86
C GLY A 272 4.70 -0.44 -4.81
N SER A 273 4.94 -1.67 -4.36
CA SER A 273 5.61 -2.68 -5.19
C SER A 273 5.36 -4.10 -4.71
N THR A 274 5.16 -5.01 -5.64
CA THR A 274 5.14 -6.46 -5.41
C THR A 274 6.11 -7.14 -6.36
N ASP A 275 6.46 -8.41 -6.09
CA ASP A 275 7.32 -9.23 -6.93
C ASP A 275 6.75 -10.65 -7.08
N ARG A 276 5.49 -10.72 -7.57
CA ARG A 276 4.72 -11.96 -7.70
C ARG A 276 5.31 -12.94 -8.71
N TYR A 277 6.08 -12.43 -9.65
CA TYR A 277 6.79 -13.22 -10.68
C TYR A 277 8.22 -13.56 -10.27
N LEU A 278 8.63 -13.28 -9.02
CA LEU A 278 9.95 -13.65 -8.51
C LEU A 278 10.14 -15.16 -8.60
N THR A 279 11.28 -15.56 -9.17
CA THR A 279 11.65 -16.98 -9.32
C THR A 279 12.22 -17.54 -8.02
N SER A 280 12.34 -18.88 -7.94
CA SER A 280 12.98 -19.60 -6.84
C SER A 280 14.36 -19.03 -6.48
N PHE A 281 15.19 -18.71 -7.51
CA PHE A 281 16.52 -18.09 -7.34
C PHE A 281 16.47 -16.75 -6.58
N GLY A 282 15.45 -15.93 -6.88
CA GLY A 282 15.23 -14.67 -6.18
C GLY A 282 14.79 -14.85 -4.73
N ILE A 283 13.96 -15.85 -4.46
CA ILE A 283 13.51 -16.20 -3.10
C ILE A 283 14.67 -16.71 -2.25
N GLU A 284 15.50 -17.60 -2.79
CA GLU A 284 16.71 -18.06 -2.11
C GLU A 284 17.64 -16.89 -1.74
N GLN A 285 17.88 -15.98 -2.69
CA GLN A 285 18.68 -14.78 -2.38
C GLN A 285 18.03 -13.90 -1.32
N ALA A 286 16.70 -13.78 -1.31
CA ALA A 286 15.98 -13.02 -0.29
C ALA A 286 16.13 -13.67 1.09
N LEU A 287 15.96 -14.98 1.19
CA LEU A 287 16.00 -15.73 2.45
C LEU A 287 17.43 -15.85 3.03
N ASP A 288 18.44 -16.07 2.18
CA ASP A 288 19.79 -16.40 2.63
C ASP A 288 20.69 -15.18 2.79
N ILE A 289 20.43 -14.11 2.02
CA ILE A 289 21.33 -12.96 1.96
C ILE A 289 20.61 -11.66 2.29
N LYS A 290 19.55 -11.29 1.52
CA LYS A 290 18.96 -9.94 1.59
C LYS A 290 18.33 -9.67 2.95
N ASN A 291 17.37 -10.49 3.34
CA ASN A 291 16.57 -10.25 4.54
C ASN A 291 17.42 -10.37 5.83
N PRO A 292 18.26 -11.42 6.02
CA PRO A 292 19.11 -11.50 7.21
C PRO A 292 20.06 -10.31 7.35
N THR A 293 20.65 -9.85 6.25
CA THR A 293 21.57 -8.70 6.25
C THR A 293 20.84 -7.41 6.66
N ILE A 294 19.66 -7.14 6.08
CA ILE A 294 18.86 -5.95 6.43
C ILE A 294 18.41 -6.00 7.89
N VAL A 295 17.92 -7.15 8.34
CA VAL A 295 17.47 -7.36 9.73
C VAL A 295 18.59 -7.07 10.72
N SER A 296 19.80 -7.57 10.47
CA SER A 296 20.96 -7.33 11.34
C SER A 296 21.33 -5.85 11.44
N ILE A 297 21.42 -5.14 10.29
CA ILE A 297 21.76 -3.71 10.26
C ILE A 297 20.70 -2.89 10.98
N ARG A 298 19.42 -3.16 10.72
CA ARG A 298 18.32 -2.39 11.32
C ARG A 298 18.15 -2.67 12.80
N ALA A 299 18.42 -3.88 13.28
CA ALA A 299 18.42 -4.20 14.70
C ALA A 299 19.41 -3.30 15.48
N GLU A 300 20.62 -3.17 14.97
CA GLU A 300 21.64 -2.31 15.56
C GLU A 300 21.25 -0.81 15.53
N LYS A 301 20.74 -0.34 14.40
CA LYS A 301 20.23 1.05 14.30
C LYS A 301 19.12 1.32 15.30
N LEU A 302 18.18 0.40 15.47
CA LEU A 302 17.06 0.52 16.40
C LEU A 302 17.55 0.57 17.86
N ALA A 303 18.52 -0.26 18.22
CA ALA A 303 19.10 -0.27 19.56
C ALA A 303 19.72 1.09 19.92
N ILE A 304 20.52 1.66 19.03
CA ILE A 304 21.16 2.97 19.21
C ILE A 304 20.12 4.10 19.29
N MET A 305 19.18 4.12 18.36
CA MET A 305 18.12 5.15 18.36
C MET A 305 17.24 5.06 19.61
N LYS A 306 16.86 3.84 20.03
CA LYS A 306 16.03 3.61 21.23
C LYS A 306 16.72 4.12 22.48
N ALA A 307 18.00 3.81 22.67
CA ALA A 307 18.78 4.28 23.83
C ALA A 307 18.79 5.82 23.89
N GLY A 308 18.99 6.51 22.76
CA GLY A 308 18.94 7.97 22.71
C GLY A 308 17.54 8.55 22.95
N MET A 309 16.50 7.90 22.46
CA MET A 309 15.10 8.32 22.67
C MET A 309 14.68 8.16 24.12
N ASP A 310 15.07 7.08 24.77
CA ASP A 310 14.74 6.83 26.18
C ASP A 310 15.44 7.82 27.12
N ALA A 311 16.61 8.31 26.74
CA ALA A 311 17.38 9.28 27.53
C ALA A 311 16.82 10.71 27.47
N SER A 312 15.98 11.07 26.48
CA SER A 312 15.58 12.47 26.28
C SER A 312 14.24 12.62 25.53
N LYS A 313 13.26 13.31 26.15
CA LYS A 313 11.98 13.65 25.51
C LYS A 313 12.18 14.40 24.18
N ARG A 314 13.13 15.34 24.11
CA ARG A 314 13.46 16.05 22.87
C ARG A 314 13.93 15.09 21.78
N THR A 315 14.84 14.18 22.13
CA THR A 315 15.35 13.19 21.19
C THR A 315 14.26 12.23 20.75
N LYS A 316 13.35 11.86 21.65
CA LYS A 316 12.19 11.03 21.33
C LYS A 316 11.34 11.67 20.22
N ILE A 317 11.01 12.97 20.33
CA ILE A 317 10.29 13.70 19.28
C ILE A 317 11.10 13.74 17.98
N GLN A 318 12.41 14.03 18.04
CA GLN A 318 13.26 14.12 16.86
C GLN A 318 13.39 12.81 16.08
N TYR A 319 13.37 11.67 16.77
CA TYR A 319 13.63 10.37 16.16
C TYR A 319 12.37 9.49 15.98
N ALA A 320 11.22 9.93 16.44
CA ALA A 320 9.97 9.16 16.40
C ALA A 320 9.66 8.58 15.01
N SER A 321 9.65 9.41 13.97
CA SER A 321 9.38 8.97 12.60
C SER A 321 10.48 8.08 12.02
N LYS A 322 11.76 8.39 12.33
CA LYS A 322 12.92 7.60 11.85
C LYS A 322 12.93 6.20 12.47
N TYR A 323 12.64 6.11 13.77
CA TYR A 323 12.53 4.86 14.50
C TYR A 323 11.38 4.02 13.97
N ALA A 324 10.18 4.60 13.89
CA ALA A 324 8.99 3.90 13.41
C ALA A 324 9.19 3.31 12.00
N ARG A 325 9.75 4.08 11.06
CA ARG A 325 10.05 3.59 9.71
C ARG A 325 11.09 2.45 9.72
N THR A 326 12.13 2.56 10.53
CA THR A 326 13.18 1.54 10.62
C THR A 326 12.63 0.25 11.21
N SER A 327 11.82 0.35 12.28
CA SER A 327 11.19 -0.77 12.98
C SER A 327 10.18 -1.50 12.09
N ASN A 328 9.32 -0.75 11.40
CA ASN A 328 8.31 -1.33 10.50
C ASN A 328 8.95 -2.26 9.47
N TYR A 329 9.95 -1.81 8.75
CA TYR A 329 10.65 -2.64 7.76
C TYR A 329 11.55 -3.70 8.37
N TRP A 330 12.07 -3.51 9.59
CA TRP A 330 12.78 -4.55 10.32
C TRP A 330 11.88 -5.76 10.60
N LYS A 331 10.68 -5.51 11.13
CA LYS A 331 9.65 -6.55 11.34
C LYS A 331 9.21 -7.18 10.02
N TYR A 332 8.98 -6.36 8.99
CA TYR A 332 8.59 -6.82 7.68
C TYR A 332 9.55 -7.88 7.12
N PHE A 333 10.87 -7.65 7.12
CA PHE A 333 11.82 -8.64 6.59
C PHE A 333 11.92 -9.90 7.44
N ILE A 334 11.68 -9.82 8.75
CA ILE A 334 11.57 -10.99 9.64
C ILE A 334 10.33 -11.82 9.26
N GLY A 335 9.18 -11.18 9.17
CA GLY A 335 7.91 -11.83 8.84
C GLY A 335 7.90 -12.39 7.43
N GLN A 336 8.39 -11.64 6.44
CA GLN A 336 8.55 -12.11 5.06
C GLN A 336 9.36 -13.41 5.00
N SER A 337 10.50 -13.45 5.69
CA SER A 337 11.33 -14.66 5.73
C SER A 337 10.62 -15.86 6.38
N LYS A 338 9.84 -15.61 7.44
CA LYS A 338 9.05 -16.64 8.10
C LYS A 338 7.92 -17.14 7.19
N GLY A 339 7.17 -16.21 6.56
CA GLY A 339 6.06 -16.54 5.66
C GLY A 339 6.54 -17.34 4.44
N LEU A 340 7.59 -16.89 3.76
CA LEU A 340 8.15 -17.58 2.59
C LEU A 340 8.57 -19.01 2.91
N LYS A 341 9.13 -19.24 4.11
CA LYS A 341 9.54 -20.61 4.56
C LYS A 341 8.33 -21.46 4.93
N SER A 342 7.39 -20.93 5.74
CA SER A 342 6.25 -21.70 6.22
C SER A 342 5.31 -22.14 5.09
N MET A 343 5.11 -21.29 4.09
CA MET A 343 4.29 -21.57 2.91
C MET A 343 5.03 -22.32 1.80
N LYS A 344 6.30 -22.68 2.01
CA LYS A 344 7.15 -23.39 1.03
C LYS A 344 7.15 -22.70 -0.34
N VAL A 345 7.28 -21.36 -0.36
CA VAL A 345 7.15 -20.58 -1.59
C VAL A 345 8.22 -20.94 -2.62
N THR A 346 9.45 -21.27 -2.19
CA THR A 346 10.50 -21.78 -3.10
C THR A 346 10.03 -23.00 -3.88
N ASP A 347 9.39 -23.97 -3.21
CA ASP A 347 8.89 -25.20 -3.86
C ASP A 347 7.76 -24.87 -4.85
N LYS A 348 6.83 -23.97 -4.47
CA LYS A 348 5.76 -23.50 -5.37
C LYS A 348 6.32 -22.85 -6.63
N LYS A 349 7.36 -22.02 -6.51
CA LYS A 349 8.00 -21.36 -7.66
C LYS A 349 8.80 -22.35 -8.52
N ASN A 350 9.52 -23.28 -7.91
CA ASN A 350 10.18 -24.36 -8.63
C ASN A 350 9.18 -25.19 -9.48
N ALA A 351 7.99 -25.46 -8.95
CA ALA A 351 6.96 -26.16 -9.72
C ALA A 351 6.51 -25.37 -10.97
N ILE A 352 6.32 -24.04 -10.85
CA ILE A 352 6.00 -23.16 -11.97
C ILE A 352 7.12 -23.15 -13.01
N GLU A 353 8.37 -23.03 -12.56
CA GLU A 353 9.56 -23.02 -13.42
C GLU A 353 9.76 -24.35 -14.16
N ASN A 354 9.53 -25.48 -13.50
CA ASN A 354 9.59 -26.80 -14.11
C ASN A 354 8.48 -27.00 -15.16
N ASN A 355 7.26 -26.56 -14.88
CA ASN A 355 6.15 -26.59 -15.84
C ASN A 355 6.49 -25.71 -17.07
N PHE A 356 7.09 -24.54 -16.84
CA PHE A 356 7.53 -23.67 -17.92
C PHE A 356 8.61 -24.30 -18.79
N ARG A 357 9.65 -24.95 -18.20
CA ARG A 357 10.67 -25.69 -18.94
C ARG A 357 10.05 -26.84 -19.75
N SER A 358 9.15 -27.62 -19.13
CA SER A 358 8.44 -28.71 -19.81
C SER A 358 7.58 -28.21 -20.98
N TRP A 359 6.95 -27.04 -20.86
CA TRP A 359 6.19 -26.44 -21.94
C TRP A 359 7.10 -26.00 -23.10
N LEU A 360 8.28 -25.43 -22.81
CA LEU A 360 9.29 -25.09 -23.82
C LEU A 360 9.81 -26.33 -24.56
N ASP A 361 10.09 -27.43 -23.83
CA ASP A 361 10.59 -28.68 -24.42
C ASP A 361 9.59 -29.31 -25.41
N ASN A 362 8.29 -28.99 -25.28
CA ASN A 362 7.22 -29.49 -26.15
C ASN A 362 6.70 -28.45 -27.15
N ASN A 363 7.31 -27.25 -27.24
CA ASN A 363 6.87 -26.18 -28.13
C ASN A 363 8.07 -25.40 -28.72
N ASP A 364 8.49 -25.79 -29.91
CA ASP A 364 9.67 -25.20 -30.60
C ASP A 364 9.53 -23.67 -30.79
N SER A 365 8.30 -23.18 -31.05
CA SER A 365 8.05 -21.74 -31.20
C SER A 365 8.26 -21.01 -29.89
N ALA A 366 7.74 -21.54 -28.80
CA ALA A 366 7.94 -20.99 -27.46
C ALA A 366 9.42 -21.09 -27.02
N ALA A 367 10.08 -22.21 -27.31
CA ALA A 367 11.49 -22.39 -27.01
C ALA A 367 12.36 -21.33 -27.71
N THR A 368 12.03 -21.02 -28.96
CA THR A 368 12.74 -19.97 -29.72
C THR A 368 12.54 -18.57 -29.10
N LYS A 369 11.33 -18.28 -28.59
CA LYS A 369 11.00 -16.95 -28.02
C LYS A 369 11.50 -16.81 -26.57
N TYR A 370 11.39 -17.83 -25.74
CA TYR A 370 11.48 -17.73 -24.28
C TYR A 370 12.54 -18.65 -23.65
N GLY A 371 13.21 -19.49 -24.44
CA GLY A 371 14.11 -20.56 -23.96
C GLY A 371 15.25 -20.08 -23.07
N GLU A 372 15.77 -18.88 -23.32
CA GLU A 372 16.86 -18.29 -22.49
C GLU A 372 16.40 -17.67 -21.15
N ALA A 373 15.09 -17.53 -20.91
CA ALA A 373 14.54 -16.74 -19.82
C ALA A 373 15.06 -17.17 -18.44
N LEU A 374 14.88 -18.42 -18.07
CA LEU A 374 15.27 -18.94 -16.76
C LEU A 374 16.80 -19.03 -16.59
N ASP A 375 17.53 -19.33 -17.65
CA ASP A 375 18.99 -19.42 -17.60
C ASP A 375 19.64 -18.04 -17.39
N LEU A 376 19.09 -17.00 -18.02
CA LEU A 376 19.47 -15.61 -17.77
C LEU A 376 19.24 -15.22 -16.29
N ILE A 377 18.07 -15.57 -15.75
CA ILE A 377 17.72 -15.26 -14.36
C ILE A 377 18.66 -15.99 -13.40
N GLU A 378 18.85 -17.28 -13.57
CA GLU A 378 19.73 -18.10 -12.72
C GLU A 378 21.18 -17.58 -12.74
N SER A 379 21.75 -17.39 -13.94
CA SER A 379 23.09 -16.84 -14.11
C SER A 379 23.25 -15.47 -13.45
N ALA A 380 22.24 -14.61 -13.61
CA ALA A 380 22.24 -13.28 -13.01
C ALA A 380 22.22 -13.35 -11.47
N TYR A 381 21.39 -14.18 -10.86
CA TYR A 381 21.36 -14.37 -9.41
C TYR A 381 22.67 -14.95 -8.89
N ASN A 382 23.28 -15.89 -9.58
CA ASN A 382 24.58 -16.45 -9.19
C ASN A 382 25.70 -15.39 -9.17
N ARG A 383 25.76 -14.51 -10.16
CA ARG A 383 26.71 -13.37 -10.18
C ARG A 383 26.37 -12.32 -9.13
N ASN A 384 25.08 -12.12 -8.84
CA ASN A 384 24.62 -11.13 -7.87
C ASN A 384 24.99 -11.47 -6.42
N LYS A 385 25.10 -12.76 -6.05
CA LYS A 385 25.46 -13.22 -4.69
C LYS A 385 26.69 -12.48 -4.15
N ASN A 386 27.72 -12.30 -4.98
CA ASN A 386 28.99 -11.70 -4.58
C ASN A 386 28.92 -10.18 -4.31
N ILE A 387 27.92 -9.50 -4.81
CA ILE A 387 27.78 -8.04 -4.69
C ILE A 387 26.57 -7.59 -3.86
N THR A 388 25.67 -8.52 -3.56
CA THR A 388 24.41 -8.19 -2.86
C THR A 388 24.66 -7.66 -1.45
N VAL A 389 25.55 -8.27 -0.69
CA VAL A 389 25.90 -7.81 0.67
C VAL A 389 26.43 -6.38 0.63
N ASN A 390 27.39 -6.08 -0.26
CA ASN A 390 27.94 -4.73 -0.39
C ASN A 390 26.83 -3.70 -0.71
N ARG A 391 25.92 -4.03 -1.64
CA ARG A 391 24.81 -3.15 -2.02
C ARG A 391 23.88 -2.86 -0.85
N ILE A 392 23.59 -3.87 -0.04
CA ILE A 392 22.73 -3.71 1.14
C ILE A 392 23.43 -2.82 2.16
N TYR A 393 24.68 -3.09 2.47
CA TYR A 393 25.47 -2.27 3.40
C TYR A 393 25.63 -0.84 2.91
N LEU A 394 25.90 -0.63 1.62
CA LEU A 394 25.94 0.73 1.05
C LEU A 394 24.62 1.48 1.28
N ASN A 395 23.48 0.82 1.04
CA ASN A 395 22.17 1.45 1.22
C ASN A 395 21.81 1.62 2.70
N GLU A 396 21.80 0.53 3.48
CA GLU A 396 21.25 0.50 4.83
C GLU A 396 22.19 1.10 5.89
N ALA A 397 23.51 0.86 5.74
CA ALA A 397 24.49 1.30 6.72
C ALA A 397 25.17 2.64 6.37
N ILE A 398 25.34 2.94 5.07
CA ILE A 398 26.04 4.16 4.64
C ILE A 398 25.08 5.28 4.26
N PHE A 399 24.15 5.04 3.31
CA PHE A 399 23.21 6.07 2.89
C PHE A 399 22.06 6.31 3.87
N GLN A 400 21.56 5.25 4.52
CA GLN A 400 20.46 5.31 5.49
C GLN A 400 20.93 5.05 6.94
N GLY A 401 22.24 4.93 7.18
CA GLY A 401 22.85 4.75 8.49
C GLY A 401 23.06 6.05 9.23
N ALA A 402 24.34 6.49 9.31
CA ALA A 402 24.66 7.80 9.88
C ALA A 402 24.24 8.94 8.95
N GLU A 403 23.39 9.83 9.44
CA GLU A 403 22.79 10.91 8.66
C GLU A 403 23.82 11.91 8.14
N ILE A 404 24.89 12.16 8.89
CA ILE A 404 25.98 13.07 8.48
C ILE A 404 26.65 12.63 7.17
N LEU A 405 26.72 11.33 6.89
CA LEU A 405 27.31 10.81 5.65
C LEU A 405 26.47 11.25 4.44
N TYR A 406 25.19 10.92 4.45
CA TYR A 406 24.29 11.29 3.34
C TYR A 406 24.12 12.80 3.22
N TRP A 407 24.01 13.53 4.35
CA TRP A 407 23.92 14.98 4.37
C TRP A 407 25.13 15.62 3.71
N SER A 408 26.35 15.19 4.08
CA SER A 408 27.59 15.70 3.47
C SER A 408 27.66 15.41 1.96
N PHE A 409 27.22 14.22 1.53
CA PHE A 409 27.16 13.82 0.12
C PHE A 409 26.15 14.67 -0.69
N LYS A 410 24.98 14.91 -0.12
CA LYS A 410 23.95 15.77 -0.71
C LYS A 410 24.45 17.21 -0.84
N MET A 411 25.06 17.74 0.23
CA MET A 411 25.59 19.11 0.24
C MET A 411 26.79 19.28 -0.69
N HIS A 412 27.62 18.26 -0.86
CA HIS A 412 28.68 18.30 -1.87
C HIS A 412 28.09 18.60 -3.26
N ARG A 413 27.03 17.91 -3.66
CA ARG A 413 26.36 18.16 -4.96
C ARG A 413 25.79 19.58 -5.04
N ALA A 414 25.09 20.02 -4.00
CA ALA A 414 24.51 21.36 -3.95
C ALA A 414 25.57 22.48 -4.01
N ILE A 415 26.68 22.34 -3.30
CA ILE A 415 27.78 23.31 -3.30
C ILE A 415 28.56 23.28 -4.62
N SER A 416 28.71 22.10 -5.25
CA SER A 416 29.38 21.98 -6.56
C SER A 416 28.62 22.63 -7.69
N SER A 417 27.31 22.75 -7.56
CA SER A 417 26.40 23.32 -8.57
C SER A 417 26.00 24.76 -8.28
N LEU A 418 26.66 25.45 -7.33
CA LEU A 418 26.37 26.86 -7.04
C LEU A 418 26.68 27.73 -8.27
N PRO A 419 25.74 28.60 -8.70
CA PRO A 419 25.95 29.52 -9.80
C PRO A 419 27.16 30.47 -9.57
N GLU A 420 27.78 30.94 -10.66
CA GLU A 420 28.83 31.95 -10.61
C GLU A 420 28.24 33.35 -10.35
N ASP A 421 27.05 33.62 -10.88
CA ASP A 421 26.32 34.86 -10.63
C ASP A 421 25.98 34.99 -9.13
N GLU A 422 26.34 36.12 -8.55
CA GLU A 422 26.20 36.38 -7.11
C GLU A 422 24.73 36.34 -6.65
N LYS A 423 23.82 36.87 -7.48
CA LYS A 423 22.41 36.98 -7.16
C LYS A 423 21.73 35.59 -7.13
N GLU A 424 22.00 34.80 -8.16
CA GLU A 424 21.51 33.39 -8.25
C GLU A 424 22.16 32.53 -7.17
N ARG A 425 23.46 32.70 -6.91
CA ARG A 425 24.19 32.01 -5.85
C ARG A 425 23.57 32.29 -4.49
N ASN A 426 23.22 33.54 -4.20
CA ASN A 426 22.57 33.91 -2.93
C ASN A 426 21.16 33.27 -2.80
N VAL A 427 20.43 33.12 -3.90
CA VAL A 427 19.14 32.39 -3.92
C VAL A 427 19.38 30.93 -3.60
N ALA A 428 20.35 30.29 -4.24
CA ALA A 428 20.68 28.87 -4.00
C ALA A 428 21.15 28.63 -2.56
N ILE A 429 21.96 29.54 -2.00
CA ILE A 429 22.40 29.46 -0.58
C ILE A 429 21.21 29.60 0.38
N ARG A 430 20.24 30.47 0.11
CA ARG A 430 19.02 30.58 0.93
C ARG A 430 18.21 29.27 0.92
N LYS A 431 18.10 28.62 -0.24
CA LYS A 431 17.46 27.31 -0.34
C LYS A 431 18.20 26.26 0.48
N ILE A 432 19.53 26.21 0.41
CA ILE A 432 20.35 25.31 1.22
C ILE A 432 20.18 25.61 2.72
N LYS A 433 20.14 26.89 3.12
CA LYS A 433 19.92 27.30 4.53
C LYS A 433 18.55 26.82 5.03
N LYS A 434 17.48 26.94 4.23
CA LYS A 434 16.15 26.43 4.58
C LYS A 434 16.18 24.91 4.80
N GLU A 435 16.72 24.17 3.86
CA GLU A 435 16.85 22.71 3.95
C GLU A 435 17.70 22.27 5.17
N ALA A 436 18.74 23.03 5.51
CA ALA A 436 19.57 22.77 6.68
C ALA A 436 18.80 23.00 8.00
N ILE A 437 17.91 24.00 8.06
CA ILE A 437 17.06 24.22 9.24
C ILE A 437 16.21 22.97 9.51
N ASP A 438 15.57 22.44 8.48
CA ASP A 438 14.71 21.26 8.59
C ASP A 438 15.52 20.00 8.97
N PHE A 439 16.69 19.79 8.36
CA PHE A 439 17.58 18.69 8.71
C PHE A 439 17.98 18.74 10.18
N TYR A 440 18.54 19.89 10.65
CA TYR A 440 19.04 20.00 12.03
C TYR A 440 17.93 20.08 13.09
N LYS A 441 16.68 20.37 12.72
CA LYS A 441 15.53 20.30 13.63
C LYS A 441 15.38 18.88 14.22
N ASN A 442 15.52 17.87 13.36
CA ASN A 442 15.33 16.46 13.70
C ASN A 442 16.64 15.66 13.74
N TYR A 443 17.77 16.32 14.04
CA TYR A 443 19.09 15.74 14.06
C TYR A 443 19.69 15.71 15.48
N ASN A 444 20.28 14.58 15.85
CA ASN A 444 21.00 14.43 17.13
C ASN A 444 22.42 13.95 16.89
N THR A 445 23.39 14.81 17.22
CA THR A 445 24.80 14.57 16.98
C THR A 445 25.36 13.33 17.72
N SER A 446 24.88 13.04 18.95
CA SER A 446 25.38 11.91 19.74
C SER A 446 24.93 10.58 19.17
N ILE A 447 23.64 10.47 18.81
CA ILE A 447 23.08 9.28 18.16
C ILE A 447 23.79 9.03 16.83
N ASP A 448 23.92 10.07 16.02
CA ASP A 448 24.49 9.92 14.67
C ASP A 448 25.98 9.58 14.70
N GLN A 449 26.73 10.05 15.72
CA GLN A 449 28.12 9.64 15.95
C GLN A 449 28.22 8.15 16.29
N GLU A 450 27.35 7.64 17.15
CA GLU A 450 27.30 6.22 17.52
C GLU A 450 26.89 5.37 16.31
N LEU A 451 25.87 5.80 15.55
CA LEU A 451 25.49 5.17 14.30
C LEU A 451 26.64 5.12 13.30
N LEU A 452 27.43 6.19 13.16
CA LEU A 452 28.58 6.21 12.26
C LEU A 452 29.61 5.14 12.63
N ALA A 453 29.93 5.02 13.90
CA ALA A 453 30.88 4.02 14.39
C ALA A 453 30.41 2.60 14.11
N SER A 454 29.20 2.29 14.60
CA SER A 454 28.61 0.94 14.47
C SER A 454 28.37 0.54 13.01
N MET A 455 27.82 1.42 12.17
CA MET A 455 27.54 1.11 10.76
C MET A 455 28.82 0.89 9.93
N LEU A 456 29.92 1.63 10.20
CA LEU A 456 31.20 1.40 9.54
C LEU A 456 31.86 0.10 10.02
N GLU A 457 31.72 -0.22 11.30
CA GLU A 457 32.19 -1.46 11.88
C GLU A 457 31.50 -2.68 11.26
N MET A 458 30.15 -2.65 11.21
CA MET A 458 29.35 -3.69 10.57
C MET A 458 29.71 -3.85 9.08
N TYR A 459 29.89 -2.74 8.35
CA TYR A 459 30.33 -2.78 6.96
C TYR A 459 31.67 -3.49 6.83
N TYR A 460 32.64 -3.13 7.68
CA TYR A 460 33.98 -3.70 7.63
C TYR A 460 34.03 -5.21 7.86
N TYR A 461 33.23 -5.71 8.80
CA TYR A 461 33.28 -7.14 9.13
C TYR A 461 32.44 -8.01 8.20
N ASN A 462 31.43 -7.46 7.55
CA ASN A 462 30.46 -8.25 6.75
C ASN A 462 30.63 -8.09 5.22
N VAL A 463 31.20 -6.99 4.74
CA VAL A 463 31.48 -6.83 3.31
C VAL A 463 32.84 -7.46 2.98
N PRO A 464 32.98 -8.20 1.85
CA PRO A 464 34.23 -8.80 1.45
C PRO A 464 35.40 -7.79 1.41
N LYS A 465 36.54 -8.14 1.98
CA LYS A 465 37.73 -7.25 2.05
C LYS A 465 38.20 -6.70 0.71
N SER A 466 38.06 -7.46 -0.38
CA SER A 466 38.36 -7.01 -1.75
C SER A 466 37.48 -5.84 -2.21
N GLN A 467 36.35 -5.67 -1.58
CA GLN A 467 35.38 -4.61 -1.87
C GLN A 467 35.52 -3.42 -0.91
N HIS A 468 36.42 -3.45 0.07
CA HIS A 468 36.63 -2.35 0.99
C HIS A 468 37.23 -1.13 0.28
N SER A 469 36.80 0.04 0.67
CA SER A 469 37.37 1.32 0.24
C SER A 469 38.61 1.72 1.05
N LYS A 470 39.32 2.72 0.55
CA LYS A 470 40.54 3.22 1.20
C LYS A 470 40.26 3.85 2.57
N ILE A 471 39.00 4.21 2.90
CA ILE A 471 38.66 4.82 4.19
C ILE A 471 39.02 3.92 5.38
N PHE A 472 38.93 2.60 5.24
CA PHE A 472 39.20 1.68 6.32
C PHE A 472 40.69 1.67 6.72
N LYS A 473 41.60 2.08 5.83
CA LYS A 473 42.99 2.32 6.18
C LYS A 473 43.20 3.54 7.09
N LEU A 474 42.28 4.50 7.08
CA LEU A 474 42.29 5.67 7.97
C LEU A 474 41.68 5.36 9.34
N ILE A 475 40.83 4.33 9.41
CA ILE A 475 40.23 3.85 10.66
C ILE A 475 41.24 2.97 11.42
N GLU A 476 42.18 2.32 10.71
CA GLU A 476 43.30 1.63 11.30
C GLU A 476 44.23 2.67 12.00
N ASN A 477 43.97 2.92 13.26
CA ASN A 477 44.70 3.90 14.02
C ASN A 477 46.11 3.35 14.38
N GLN A 478 47.12 4.18 14.20
CA GLN A 478 48.50 3.89 14.67
C GLN A 478 48.69 4.47 16.08
N LEU A 479 48.13 3.82 17.09
CA LEU A 479 48.45 4.16 18.48
C LEU A 479 49.62 3.28 18.92
N PHE A 480 50.76 3.93 19.27
CA PHE A 480 51.96 3.28 19.82
C PHE A 480 52.58 2.14 18.97
N GLY A 481 52.48 2.23 17.64
CA GLY A 481 53.07 1.22 16.76
C GLY A 481 52.21 -0.01 16.51
N PHE A 482 51.04 -0.10 17.13
CA PHE A 482 50.05 -1.17 16.89
C PHE A 482 48.90 -0.65 16.04
N LYS A 483 48.58 -1.40 14.98
CA LYS A 483 47.39 -1.15 14.17
C LYS A 483 46.16 -1.70 14.90
N LYS A 484 45.29 -0.80 15.40
CA LYS A 484 44.01 -1.15 15.98
C LYS A 484 42.93 -0.46 15.20
N LEU A 485 41.88 -1.21 14.80
CA LEU A 485 40.64 -0.63 14.29
C LEU A 485 39.88 0.01 15.46
N ASP A 486 39.59 1.31 15.36
CA ASP A 486 38.88 2.08 16.38
C ASP A 486 37.85 2.96 15.70
N PHE A 487 36.64 2.38 15.50
CA PHE A 487 35.52 3.03 14.83
C PHE A 487 34.97 4.18 15.66
N ASP A 488 34.97 4.07 16.99
CA ASP A 488 34.52 5.12 17.90
C ASP A 488 35.45 6.34 17.83
N TRP A 489 36.76 6.11 17.89
CA TRP A 489 37.70 7.19 17.73
C TRP A 489 37.58 7.86 16.37
N TYR A 490 37.38 7.07 15.32
CA TYR A 490 37.19 7.62 13.98
C TYR A 490 35.91 8.48 13.90
N ALA A 491 34.80 7.99 14.40
CA ALA A 491 33.53 8.73 14.44
C ALA A 491 33.69 10.03 15.24
N LYS A 492 34.25 9.99 16.44
CA LYS A 492 34.57 11.20 17.24
C LYS A 492 35.37 12.23 16.45
N ASN A 493 36.40 11.77 15.70
CA ASN A 493 37.24 12.67 14.88
C ASN A 493 36.44 13.27 13.70
N VAL A 494 35.57 12.50 13.04
CA VAL A 494 34.67 12.99 12.00
C VAL A 494 33.79 14.10 12.56
N PHE A 495 33.09 13.85 13.65
CA PHE A 495 32.16 14.83 14.24
C PHE A 495 32.83 16.07 14.80
N ARG A 496 34.03 15.91 15.35
CA ARG A 496 34.85 17.05 15.82
C ARG A 496 35.25 17.96 14.66
N ARG A 497 35.58 17.43 13.49
CA ARG A 497 36.24 18.15 12.39
C ARG A 497 35.30 18.53 11.23
N SER A 498 34.20 17.81 11.05
CA SER A 498 33.27 18.05 9.96
C SER A 498 32.48 19.35 10.14
N VAL A 499 32.34 20.09 9.06
CA VAL A 499 31.45 21.27 9.00
C VAL A 499 29.98 20.89 9.03
N PHE A 500 29.64 19.63 8.79
CA PHE A 500 28.29 19.08 8.77
C PHE A 500 27.79 18.58 10.12
N SER A 501 28.64 18.55 11.15
CA SER A 501 28.34 17.89 12.43
C SER A 501 27.33 18.64 13.29
N THR A 502 27.22 19.97 13.16
CA THR A 502 26.24 20.77 13.88
C THR A 502 25.70 21.89 13.01
N LYS A 503 24.52 22.42 13.38
CA LYS A 503 23.88 23.55 12.70
C LYS A 503 24.81 24.76 12.63
N GLU A 504 25.42 25.10 13.76
CA GLU A 504 26.31 26.28 13.91
C GLU A 504 27.50 26.20 12.96
N LYS A 505 28.19 25.05 12.93
CA LYS A 505 29.32 24.83 12.02
C LYS A 505 28.90 24.91 10.56
N PHE A 506 27.76 24.31 10.21
CA PHE A 506 27.30 24.32 8.83
C PHE A 506 26.88 25.72 8.37
N PHE A 507 26.17 26.48 9.21
CA PHE A 507 25.78 27.88 8.90
C PHE A 507 27.01 28.80 8.79
N ALA A 508 28.01 28.64 9.68
CA ALA A 508 29.27 29.38 9.55
C ALA A 508 30.01 29.03 8.23
N PHE A 509 29.99 27.78 7.81
CA PHE A 509 30.50 27.35 6.50
C PHE A 509 29.75 28.00 5.33
N LEU A 510 28.42 28.16 5.43
CA LEU A 510 27.58 28.75 4.36
C LEU A 510 27.77 30.25 4.18
N GLU A 511 28.47 30.95 5.10
CA GLU A 511 28.85 32.37 4.90
C GLU A 511 29.91 32.54 3.78
N ARG A 512 30.76 31.52 3.58
CA ARG A 512 31.75 31.44 2.49
C ARG A 512 31.87 29.98 2.01
N PRO A 513 30.86 29.47 1.32
CA PRO A 513 30.84 28.05 0.91
C PRO A 513 31.94 27.78 -0.13
N SER A 514 32.69 26.69 0.07
CA SER A 514 33.78 26.29 -0.79
C SER A 514 33.79 24.78 -1.00
N ILE A 515 33.76 24.35 -2.26
CA ILE A 515 33.85 22.93 -2.63
C ILE A 515 35.18 22.31 -2.16
N SER A 516 36.24 23.09 -2.09
CA SER A 516 37.55 22.64 -1.58
C SER A 516 37.47 22.27 -0.09
N ILE A 517 36.65 22.95 0.71
CA ILE A 517 36.44 22.60 2.11
C ILE A 517 35.65 21.31 2.20
N VAL A 518 34.56 21.16 1.42
CA VAL A 518 33.74 19.95 1.40
C VAL A 518 34.56 18.74 0.96
N ASN A 519 35.39 18.86 -0.08
CA ASN A 519 36.26 17.78 -0.57
C ASN A 519 37.27 17.30 0.49
N ARG A 520 37.60 18.14 1.47
CA ARG A 520 38.49 17.79 2.57
C ARG A 520 37.77 17.35 3.85
N ASP A 521 36.45 17.55 3.89
CA ASP A 521 35.63 17.21 5.05
C ASP A 521 35.65 15.69 5.32
N PRO A 522 35.87 15.27 6.58
CA PRO A 522 36.03 13.86 6.90
C PRO A 522 34.74 13.05 6.72
N ALA A 523 33.54 13.63 6.91
CA ALA A 523 32.26 12.96 6.67
C ALA A 523 32.07 12.71 5.16
N TYR A 524 32.30 13.73 4.33
CA TYR A 524 32.23 13.58 2.88
C TYR A 524 33.26 12.58 2.35
N LYS A 525 34.50 12.65 2.84
CA LYS A 525 35.57 11.69 2.45
C LYS A 525 35.19 10.24 2.75
N ALA A 526 34.52 9.99 3.85
CA ALA A 526 34.08 8.66 4.23
C ALA A 526 33.10 8.09 3.21
N ILE A 527 31.99 8.78 2.97
CA ILE A 527 30.99 8.32 2.03
C ILE A 527 31.51 8.31 0.59
N ALA A 528 32.23 9.33 0.15
CA ALA A 528 32.81 9.41 -1.20
C ALA A 528 33.74 8.23 -1.47
N SER A 529 34.63 7.88 -0.52
CA SER A 529 35.55 6.76 -0.68
C SER A 529 34.84 5.41 -0.85
N ILE A 530 33.75 5.18 -0.09
CA ILE A 530 32.95 3.95 -0.19
C ILE A 530 32.15 3.97 -1.51
N TYR A 531 31.54 5.09 -1.86
CA TYR A 531 30.76 5.24 -3.07
C TYR A 531 31.60 5.11 -4.34
N ASP A 532 32.80 5.70 -4.38
CA ASP A 532 33.75 5.56 -5.51
C ASP A 532 34.14 4.10 -5.72
N LYS A 533 34.42 3.37 -4.64
CA LYS A 533 34.73 1.94 -4.71
C LYS A 533 33.54 1.14 -5.27
N TYR A 534 32.35 1.46 -4.84
CA TYR A 534 31.12 0.88 -5.36
C TYR A 534 30.96 1.16 -6.87
N MET A 535 31.11 2.41 -7.29
CA MET A 535 30.97 2.83 -8.69
C MET A 535 31.98 2.12 -9.62
N GLN A 536 33.22 1.94 -9.13
CA GLN A 536 34.30 1.34 -9.93
C GLN A 536 34.23 -0.18 -9.99
N GLN A 537 33.81 -0.83 -8.91
CA GLN A 537 33.93 -2.30 -8.80
C GLN A 537 32.58 -3.03 -8.79
N ILE A 538 31.57 -2.47 -8.17
CA ILE A 538 30.28 -3.16 -7.94
C ILE A 538 29.27 -2.80 -9.03
N LEU A 539 29.19 -1.53 -9.41
CA LEU A 539 28.18 -1.04 -10.35
C LEU A 539 28.28 -1.71 -11.74
N PRO A 540 29.47 -1.97 -12.32
CA PRO A 540 29.55 -2.65 -13.62
C PRO A 540 28.90 -4.05 -13.58
N THR A 541 29.23 -4.86 -12.57
CA THR A 541 28.62 -6.19 -12.39
C THR A 541 27.11 -6.07 -12.13
N ARG A 542 26.70 -5.13 -11.27
CA ARG A 542 25.26 -4.86 -11.01
C ARG A 542 24.52 -4.46 -12.28
N SER A 543 25.12 -3.68 -13.15
CA SER A 543 24.49 -3.25 -14.41
C SER A 543 24.22 -4.43 -15.34
N SER A 544 25.24 -5.30 -15.53
CA SER A 544 25.08 -6.53 -16.32
C SER A 544 24.03 -7.48 -15.71
N VAL A 545 24.10 -7.73 -14.40
CA VAL A 545 23.08 -8.53 -13.68
C VAL A 545 21.69 -7.99 -13.90
N ARG A 546 21.50 -6.68 -13.81
CA ARG A 546 20.20 -6.04 -14.01
C ARG A 546 19.68 -6.19 -15.44
N GLU A 547 20.56 -6.10 -16.44
CA GLU A 547 20.20 -6.29 -17.84
C GLU A 547 19.68 -7.71 -18.07
N ASP A 548 20.39 -8.72 -17.58
CA ASP A 548 19.97 -10.11 -17.71
C ASP A 548 18.69 -10.41 -16.93
N LEU A 549 18.54 -9.89 -15.70
CA LEU A 549 17.29 -10.03 -14.95
C LEU A 549 16.12 -9.34 -15.65
N ASN A 550 16.31 -8.15 -16.21
CA ASN A 550 15.24 -7.46 -16.94
C ASN A 550 14.80 -8.26 -18.16
N LYS A 551 15.75 -8.77 -18.95
CA LYS A 551 15.45 -9.60 -20.12
C LYS A 551 14.79 -10.92 -19.70
N GLY A 552 15.40 -11.64 -18.76
CA GLY A 552 14.91 -12.92 -18.30
C GLY A 552 13.51 -12.84 -17.73
N ASN A 553 13.24 -11.87 -16.82
CA ASN A 553 11.91 -11.66 -16.21
C ASN A 553 10.87 -11.26 -17.26
N ARG A 554 11.20 -10.40 -18.21
CA ARG A 554 10.31 -9.99 -19.30
C ARG A 554 9.90 -11.20 -20.15
N LEU A 555 10.86 -12.01 -20.56
CA LEU A 555 10.61 -13.23 -21.33
C LEU A 555 9.83 -14.28 -20.54
N PHE A 556 10.19 -14.48 -19.28
CA PHE A 556 9.50 -15.42 -18.39
C PHE A 556 8.04 -15.05 -18.19
N ILE A 557 7.74 -13.77 -17.89
CA ILE A 557 6.36 -13.30 -17.70
C ILE A 557 5.56 -13.40 -19.01
N ALA A 558 6.15 -13.02 -20.15
CA ALA A 558 5.50 -13.16 -21.44
C ALA A 558 5.18 -14.62 -21.76
N GLY A 559 6.14 -15.51 -21.53
CA GLY A 559 5.96 -16.94 -21.75
C GLY A 559 4.94 -17.59 -20.81
N LEU A 560 4.88 -17.18 -19.53
CA LEU A 560 3.82 -17.64 -18.60
C LEU A 560 2.42 -17.25 -19.10
N ARG A 561 2.25 -16.04 -19.62
CA ARG A 561 0.99 -15.55 -20.20
C ARG A 561 0.60 -16.32 -21.48
N GLU A 562 1.58 -16.69 -22.31
CA GLU A 562 1.36 -17.50 -23.52
C GLU A 562 1.11 -18.98 -23.16
N MET A 563 1.74 -19.50 -22.11
CA MET A 563 1.57 -20.89 -21.65
C MET A 563 0.16 -21.16 -21.09
N THR A 564 -0.44 -20.19 -20.42
CA THR A 564 -1.75 -20.32 -19.79
C THR A 564 -2.67 -19.14 -20.13
N PRO A 565 -3.15 -19.04 -21.40
CA PRO A 565 -3.89 -17.86 -21.88
C PRO A 565 -5.25 -17.66 -21.20
N ASP A 566 -5.85 -18.71 -20.68
CA ASP A 566 -7.14 -18.64 -20.00
C ASP A 566 -7.04 -18.13 -18.54
N LYS A 567 -5.82 -17.95 -18.03
CA LYS A 567 -5.60 -17.38 -16.70
C LYS A 567 -5.56 -15.86 -16.77
N ASN A 568 -6.36 -15.21 -15.93
CA ASN A 568 -6.24 -13.76 -15.71
C ASN A 568 -4.94 -13.46 -14.96
N TYR A 569 -4.04 -12.71 -15.58
CA TYR A 569 -2.81 -12.25 -14.97
C TYR A 569 -2.95 -10.79 -14.55
N TYR A 570 -2.45 -10.47 -13.36
CA TYR A 570 -2.36 -9.10 -12.88
C TYR A 570 -0.89 -8.67 -12.81
N PRO A 571 -0.55 -7.41 -13.11
CA PRO A 571 0.82 -6.94 -13.05
C PRO A 571 1.25 -6.67 -11.61
N ASN A 572 2.54 -6.81 -11.32
CA ASN A 572 3.12 -6.35 -10.07
C ASN A 572 2.71 -4.90 -9.77
N ALA A 573 2.48 -4.59 -8.50
CA ALA A 573 2.28 -3.22 -8.04
C ALA A 573 3.50 -2.35 -8.35
N ASN A 574 3.26 -1.09 -8.70
CA ASN A 574 4.30 -0.14 -9.13
C ASN A 574 3.95 1.32 -8.80
N SER A 575 3.24 1.55 -7.67
CA SER A 575 2.72 2.84 -7.21
C SER A 575 1.71 3.48 -8.18
N THR A 576 0.92 2.65 -8.87
CA THR A 576 -0.23 3.07 -9.66
C THR A 576 -1.51 2.61 -9.00
N MET A 577 -2.63 3.28 -9.30
CA MET A 577 -3.92 2.91 -8.74
C MET A 577 -4.27 1.45 -9.06
N ARG A 578 -4.73 0.73 -8.05
CA ARG A 578 -5.19 -0.67 -8.13
C ARG A 578 -6.45 -0.86 -7.34
N ALA A 579 -7.23 -1.84 -7.78
CA ALA A 579 -8.36 -2.38 -7.05
C ALA A 579 -8.06 -3.79 -6.58
N THR A 580 -8.44 -4.13 -5.37
CA THR A 580 -8.47 -5.49 -4.84
C THR A 580 -9.80 -5.72 -4.15
N TYR A 581 -10.31 -6.94 -4.19
CA TYR A 581 -11.60 -7.29 -3.59
C TYR A 581 -11.50 -8.60 -2.82
N GLY A 582 -12.40 -8.78 -1.88
CA GLY A 582 -12.43 -9.91 -0.99
C GLY A 582 -13.61 -9.83 -0.03
N ASN A 583 -13.49 -10.55 1.08
CA ASN A 583 -14.53 -10.62 2.09
C ASN A 583 -13.95 -10.41 3.48
N VAL A 584 -14.75 -9.85 4.37
CA VAL A 584 -14.50 -9.86 5.81
C VAL A 584 -14.51 -11.31 6.29
N GLY A 585 -13.56 -11.69 7.12
CA GLY A 585 -13.58 -13.08 7.60
C GLY A 585 -12.53 -13.44 8.64
N ASP A 586 -12.93 -14.37 9.49
CA ASP A 586 -12.06 -15.08 10.43
C ASP A 586 -10.90 -15.78 9.71
N TYR A 587 -9.90 -16.21 10.47
CA TYR A 587 -8.87 -17.09 9.91
C TYR A 587 -8.21 -17.99 10.97
N VAL A 588 -7.57 -19.05 10.48
CA VAL A 588 -6.88 -20.05 11.29
C VAL A 588 -5.40 -20.05 10.88
N PRO A 589 -4.52 -19.32 11.59
CA PRO A 589 -3.10 -19.23 11.25
C PRO A 589 -2.31 -20.50 11.58
N GLY A 590 -2.86 -21.41 12.36
CA GLY A 590 -2.22 -22.66 12.74
C GLY A 590 -3.09 -23.56 13.63
N GLU A 591 -2.54 -24.69 14.03
CA GLU A 591 -3.25 -25.68 14.87
C GLU A 591 -3.73 -25.04 16.18
N ALA A 592 -4.99 -25.28 16.53
CA ALA A 592 -5.65 -24.81 17.77
C ALA A 592 -5.74 -23.29 17.91
N MET A 593 -5.61 -22.54 16.80
CA MET A 593 -5.77 -21.08 16.78
C MET A 593 -6.92 -20.70 15.85
N HIS A 594 -7.82 -19.86 16.35
CA HIS A 594 -8.87 -19.22 15.57
C HIS A 594 -8.92 -17.75 15.95
N TYR A 595 -8.94 -16.87 14.96
CA TYR A 595 -9.06 -15.43 15.14
C TYR A 595 -10.37 -14.92 14.53
N ASP A 596 -11.17 -14.27 15.37
CA ASP A 596 -12.37 -13.55 14.95
C ASP A 596 -12.01 -12.35 14.09
N TYR A 597 -12.92 -11.96 13.20
CA TYR A 597 -12.70 -10.90 12.21
C TYR A 597 -12.71 -9.48 12.77
N TYR A 598 -13.07 -9.25 14.04
CA TYR A 598 -13.15 -7.89 14.62
C TYR A 598 -12.62 -7.81 16.05
N THR A 599 -12.33 -6.58 16.47
CA THR A 599 -11.97 -6.21 17.84
C THR A 599 -12.85 -5.04 18.32
N THR A 600 -12.89 -4.84 19.64
CA THR A 600 -13.77 -3.83 20.27
C THR A 600 -12.98 -2.91 21.21
N LEU A 601 -13.61 -1.80 21.63
CA LEU A 601 -13.04 -0.88 22.62
C LEU A 601 -12.75 -1.57 23.98
N ASP A 602 -13.53 -2.59 24.34
CA ASP A 602 -13.26 -3.42 25.52
C ASP A 602 -11.85 -4.05 25.46
N GLY A 603 -11.42 -4.48 24.26
CA GLY A 603 -10.07 -4.99 24.04
C GLY A 603 -8.97 -3.92 24.19
N VAL A 604 -9.24 -2.66 23.85
CA VAL A 604 -8.32 -1.52 24.10
C VAL A 604 -8.12 -1.36 25.60
N ILE A 605 -9.22 -1.31 26.36
CA ILE A 605 -9.19 -1.13 27.83
C ILE A 605 -8.48 -2.31 28.50
N LYS A 606 -8.77 -3.53 28.10
CA LYS A 606 -8.11 -4.74 28.65
C LYS A 606 -6.60 -4.83 28.36
N LYS A 607 -6.13 -4.20 27.29
CA LYS A 607 -4.71 -4.12 26.94
C LYS A 607 -3.97 -2.98 27.65
N GLU A 608 -4.65 -2.11 28.40
CA GLU A 608 -3.99 -0.99 29.07
C GLU A 608 -2.86 -1.45 29.99
N ASP A 609 -1.67 -0.88 29.80
CA ASP A 609 -0.56 -0.97 30.76
C ASP A 609 0.00 0.45 31.00
N PRO A 610 -0.32 1.09 32.14
CA PRO A 610 0.16 2.45 32.45
C PRO A 610 1.69 2.57 32.51
N ARG A 611 2.42 1.45 32.62
CA ARG A 611 3.89 1.41 32.65
C ARG A 611 4.49 1.30 31.26
N ASN A 612 3.68 1.02 30.24
CA ASN A 612 4.08 0.90 28.85
C ASN A 612 3.36 1.92 27.98
N GLU A 613 4.11 2.91 27.49
CA GLU A 613 3.54 3.98 26.67
C GLU A 613 2.85 3.48 25.38
N GLU A 614 3.20 2.29 24.88
CA GLU A 614 2.55 1.70 23.69
C GLU A 614 1.11 1.26 23.99
N PHE A 615 0.79 0.95 25.23
CA PHE A 615 -0.52 0.50 25.70
C PHE A 615 -1.20 1.50 26.67
N HIS A 616 -0.81 2.77 26.60
CA HIS A 616 -1.46 3.82 27.36
C HIS A 616 -2.81 4.20 26.75
N VAL A 617 -3.88 4.18 27.53
CA VAL A 617 -5.22 4.62 27.13
C VAL A 617 -5.48 6.02 27.69
N PRO A 618 -5.89 7.02 26.87
CA PRO A 618 -6.24 8.35 27.36
C PRO A 618 -7.41 8.30 28.35
N GLU A 619 -7.34 9.09 29.44
CA GLU A 619 -8.38 9.14 30.47
C GLU A 619 -9.77 9.42 29.89
N LYS A 620 -9.88 10.40 28.98
CA LYS A 620 -11.15 10.70 28.30
C LYS A 620 -11.74 9.49 27.56
N LEU A 621 -10.90 8.63 26.99
CA LEU A 621 -11.40 7.42 26.31
C LEU A 621 -11.91 6.38 27.30
N LYS A 622 -11.29 6.30 28.50
CA LYS A 622 -11.76 5.44 29.59
C LYS A 622 -13.09 5.93 30.15
N GLU A 623 -13.23 7.25 30.38
CA GLU A 623 -14.50 7.85 30.79
C GLU A 623 -15.62 7.57 29.80
N LEU A 624 -15.37 7.71 28.49
CA LEU A 624 -16.34 7.40 27.45
C LEU A 624 -16.70 5.90 27.40
N TYR A 625 -15.74 5.02 27.68
CA TYR A 625 -15.99 3.59 27.81
C TYR A 625 -16.88 3.27 29.02
N GLU A 626 -16.61 3.87 30.17
CA GLU A 626 -17.41 3.67 31.40
C GLU A 626 -18.84 4.16 31.26
N ILE A 627 -19.05 5.27 30.54
CA ILE A 627 -20.39 5.78 30.22
C ILE A 627 -21.12 4.80 29.31
N GLY A 628 -20.44 4.16 28.37
CA GLY A 628 -21.02 3.16 27.48
C GLY A 628 -22.01 3.72 26.43
N ASP A 629 -22.08 5.05 26.27
CA ASP A 629 -22.93 5.70 25.26
C ASP A 629 -22.16 5.89 23.96
N TYR A 630 -22.17 4.88 23.13
CA TYR A 630 -21.56 4.94 21.80
C TYR A 630 -22.53 5.50 20.73
N GLY A 631 -23.81 5.69 21.07
CA GLY A 631 -24.84 6.26 20.20
C GLY A 631 -24.95 5.53 18.86
N LYS A 632 -24.96 6.28 17.76
CA LYS A 632 -25.06 5.74 16.39
C LYS A 632 -23.83 4.94 15.94
N TYR A 633 -22.76 4.90 16.73
CA TYR A 633 -21.51 4.18 16.41
C TYR A 633 -21.46 2.77 17.02
N ALA A 634 -22.41 2.44 17.93
CA ALA A 634 -22.53 1.10 18.49
C ALA A 634 -22.93 0.07 17.41
N ASP A 635 -22.41 -1.14 17.54
CA ASP A 635 -22.92 -2.28 16.77
C ASP A 635 -24.28 -2.76 17.34
N LYS A 636 -24.88 -3.78 16.72
CA LYS A 636 -26.16 -4.36 17.14
C LYS A 636 -26.17 -4.92 18.55
N ASP A 637 -25.00 -5.25 19.09
CA ASP A 637 -24.82 -5.82 20.43
C ASP A 637 -24.44 -4.74 21.47
N GLY A 638 -24.38 -3.47 21.04
CA GLY A 638 -24.06 -2.31 21.89
C GLY A 638 -22.56 -2.09 22.08
N ASN A 639 -21.68 -2.78 21.33
CA ASN A 639 -20.23 -2.61 21.42
C ASN A 639 -19.74 -1.57 20.40
N LEU A 640 -18.61 -0.93 20.71
CA LEU A 640 -17.87 -0.11 19.74
C LEU A 640 -16.75 -0.95 19.13
N ARG A 641 -16.88 -1.32 17.85
CA ARG A 641 -15.85 -2.04 17.11
C ARG A 641 -14.70 -1.12 16.75
N VAL A 642 -13.45 -1.61 16.84
CA VAL A 642 -12.23 -0.82 16.64
C VAL A 642 -11.55 -1.20 15.34
N ASN A 643 -11.26 -2.49 15.13
CA ASN A 643 -10.65 -2.99 13.90
C ASN A 643 -11.40 -4.22 13.38
N PHE A 644 -11.28 -4.45 12.09
CA PHE A 644 -11.71 -5.69 11.45
C PHE A 644 -10.68 -6.15 10.41
N ILE A 645 -10.80 -7.41 9.98
CA ILE A 645 -9.92 -8.00 8.97
C ILE A 645 -10.70 -8.53 7.78
N SER A 646 -10.04 -8.45 6.61
CA SER A 646 -10.55 -9.00 5.36
C SER A 646 -9.43 -9.65 4.56
N ASN A 647 -9.76 -10.51 3.59
CA ASN A 647 -8.77 -11.20 2.76
C ASN A 647 -8.40 -10.43 1.49
N ASN A 648 -8.56 -9.11 1.48
CA ASN A 648 -8.08 -8.26 0.40
C ASN A 648 -6.56 -8.33 0.26
N ASP A 649 -6.09 -8.35 -0.98
CA ASP A 649 -4.66 -8.38 -1.29
C ASP A 649 -4.09 -6.96 -1.30
N ILE A 650 -3.30 -6.58 -0.29
CA ILE A 650 -2.67 -5.26 -0.18
C ILE A 650 -1.16 -5.34 0.07
N THR A 651 -0.47 -4.24 -0.17
CA THR A 651 0.93 -4.04 0.21
C THR A 651 1.19 -2.59 0.65
N GLY A 652 2.41 -2.28 1.07
CA GLY A 652 2.83 -0.92 1.42
C GLY A 652 2.48 0.09 0.32
N GLY A 653 1.87 1.22 0.72
CA GLY A 653 1.25 2.21 -0.17
C GLY A 653 -0.27 2.16 -0.15
N ASN A 654 -0.87 1.01 0.17
CA ASN A 654 -2.32 0.91 0.45
C ASN A 654 -2.71 1.48 1.82
N SER A 655 -1.75 1.83 2.66
CA SER A 655 -2.01 2.52 3.92
C SER A 655 -2.87 3.76 3.69
N GLY A 656 -4.02 3.86 4.39
CA GLY A 656 -5.02 4.91 4.21
C GLY A 656 -5.97 4.70 3.04
N SER A 657 -5.99 3.51 2.43
CA SER A 657 -6.98 3.18 1.40
C SER A 657 -8.36 2.93 2.01
N PRO A 658 -9.44 3.40 1.37
CA PRO A 658 -10.79 3.09 1.84
C PRO A 658 -11.08 1.60 1.68
N VAL A 659 -11.68 1.00 2.71
CA VAL A 659 -12.35 -0.28 2.60
C VAL A 659 -13.82 0.01 2.29
N ILE A 660 -14.26 -0.43 1.12
CA ILE A 660 -15.52 -0.06 0.50
C ILE A 660 -16.42 -1.29 0.43
N ASN A 661 -17.68 -1.15 0.82
CA ASN A 661 -18.66 -2.22 0.74
C ASN A 661 -19.19 -2.43 -0.70
N ALA A 662 -20.13 -3.35 -0.84
CA ALA A 662 -20.74 -3.70 -2.12
C ALA A 662 -21.43 -2.51 -2.84
N TRP A 663 -21.81 -1.47 -2.11
CA TRP A 663 -22.56 -0.31 -2.62
C TRP A 663 -21.70 0.95 -2.83
N GLY A 664 -20.38 0.86 -2.64
CA GLY A 664 -19.47 2.00 -2.82
C GLY A 664 -19.33 2.90 -1.60
N GLU A 665 -19.63 2.41 -0.41
CA GLU A 665 -19.61 3.18 0.84
C GLU A 665 -18.45 2.75 1.72
N ILE A 666 -17.80 3.69 2.43
CA ILE A 666 -16.68 3.41 3.34
C ILE A 666 -17.21 2.69 4.58
N VAL A 667 -16.62 1.53 4.87
CA VAL A 667 -16.83 0.75 6.11
C VAL A 667 -15.59 0.73 6.99
N GLY A 668 -14.44 1.12 6.46
CA GLY A 668 -13.19 1.20 7.19
C GLY A 668 -12.05 1.79 6.38
N THR A 669 -10.88 1.91 7.01
CA THR A 669 -9.64 2.40 6.38
C THR A 669 -8.53 1.38 6.61
N ALA A 670 -7.98 0.84 5.52
CA ALA A 670 -6.89 -0.14 5.58
C ALA A 670 -5.60 0.50 6.09
N PHE A 671 -4.89 -0.15 7.01
CA PHE A 671 -3.67 0.42 7.57
C PHE A 671 -2.52 -0.57 7.75
N ASP A 672 -2.79 -1.88 7.84
CA ASP A 672 -1.78 -2.89 8.09
C ASP A 672 -2.19 -4.24 7.52
N GLY A 673 -1.29 -5.20 7.54
CA GLY A 673 -1.56 -6.62 7.33
C GLY A 673 -1.29 -7.41 8.59
N ASN A 674 -1.81 -8.63 8.70
CA ASN A 674 -1.40 -9.55 9.74
C ASN A 674 0.02 -10.08 9.50
N TRP A 675 0.57 -10.81 10.47
CA TRP A 675 1.93 -11.35 10.36
C TRP A 675 2.15 -12.23 9.13
N GLU A 676 1.13 -12.99 8.74
CA GLU A 676 1.12 -13.86 7.59
C GLU A 676 1.17 -13.08 6.26
N ALA A 677 0.64 -11.86 6.23
CA ALA A 677 0.61 -11.02 5.03
C ALA A 677 1.98 -10.44 4.63
N MET A 678 3.01 -10.51 5.50
CA MET A 678 4.33 -9.93 5.19
C MET A 678 5.05 -10.60 4.01
N SER A 679 4.68 -11.81 3.62
CA SER A 679 5.17 -12.48 2.42
C SER A 679 4.31 -12.22 1.19
N GLY A 680 3.21 -11.51 1.33
CA GLY A 680 2.23 -11.22 0.29
C GLY A 680 2.82 -10.53 -0.93
N ASP A 681 3.83 -9.70 -0.79
CA ASP A 681 4.51 -9.06 -1.94
C ASP A 681 5.07 -10.08 -2.95
N ILE A 682 5.44 -11.27 -2.49
CA ILE A 682 6.02 -12.34 -3.32
C ILE A 682 5.00 -13.45 -3.58
N ALA A 683 4.22 -13.81 -2.56
CA ALA A 683 3.22 -14.88 -2.64
C ALA A 683 2.05 -14.56 -1.71
N PHE A 684 0.88 -14.38 -2.30
CA PHE A 684 -0.35 -14.19 -1.56
C PHE A 684 -0.96 -15.54 -1.18
N GLU A 685 -1.52 -15.64 0.03
CA GLU A 685 -2.21 -16.84 0.54
C GLU A 685 -3.51 -16.41 1.23
N LYS A 686 -4.61 -16.45 0.48
CA LYS A 686 -5.92 -15.94 0.90
C LYS A 686 -6.50 -16.56 2.17
N GLU A 687 -6.09 -17.79 2.49
CA GLU A 687 -6.61 -18.49 3.66
C GLU A 687 -6.11 -17.90 4.98
N ILE A 688 -4.90 -17.31 4.98
CA ILE A 688 -4.24 -16.85 6.21
C ILE A 688 -3.81 -15.38 6.17
N GLN A 689 -3.66 -14.77 5.01
CA GLN A 689 -3.27 -13.37 4.90
C GLN A 689 -4.50 -12.48 5.03
N ARG A 690 -4.40 -11.45 5.87
CA ARG A 690 -5.49 -10.52 6.15
C ARG A 690 -5.01 -9.08 6.10
N THR A 691 -5.81 -8.23 5.48
CA THR A 691 -5.77 -6.78 5.64
C THR A 691 -6.39 -6.42 6.97
N ILE A 692 -5.75 -5.54 7.73
CA ILE A 692 -6.26 -4.99 8.98
C ILE A 692 -6.75 -3.56 8.71
N SER A 693 -8.00 -3.29 9.10
CA SER A 693 -8.67 -2.01 8.85
C SER A 693 -9.22 -1.40 10.13
N VAL A 694 -9.18 -0.07 10.23
CA VAL A 694 -9.91 0.66 11.26
C VAL A 694 -11.38 0.64 10.91
N ASP A 695 -12.25 0.22 11.83
CA ASP A 695 -13.70 0.32 11.66
C ASP A 695 -14.12 1.80 11.57
N ILE A 696 -14.87 2.16 10.56
CA ILE A 696 -15.25 3.56 10.34
C ILE A 696 -16.04 4.14 11.52
N ARG A 697 -16.79 3.31 12.24
CA ARG A 697 -17.53 3.73 13.44
C ARG A 697 -16.60 4.21 14.55
N TYR A 698 -15.46 3.54 14.73
CA TYR A 698 -14.44 3.97 15.69
C TYR A 698 -13.82 5.30 15.27
N THR A 699 -13.50 5.47 14.00
CA THR A 699 -13.00 6.73 13.45
C THR A 699 -13.97 7.87 13.73
N MET A 700 -15.26 7.68 13.40
CA MET A 700 -16.31 8.68 13.62
C MET A 700 -16.55 8.96 15.12
N PHE A 701 -16.53 7.93 15.97
CA PHE A 701 -16.66 8.09 17.41
C PHE A 701 -15.51 8.92 18.01
N ILE A 702 -14.28 8.67 17.58
CA ILE A 702 -13.12 9.45 18.04
C ILE A 702 -13.24 10.92 17.60
N ILE A 703 -13.64 11.20 16.36
CA ILE A 703 -13.85 12.57 15.88
C ILE A 703 -14.95 13.28 16.66
N ASP A 704 -16.11 12.64 16.83
CA ASP A 704 -17.31 13.22 17.45
C ASP A 704 -17.16 13.32 18.99
N LYS A 705 -17.00 12.19 19.66
CA LYS A 705 -17.08 12.10 21.13
C LYS A 705 -15.77 12.38 21.82
N PHE A 706 -14.68 11.81 21.31
CA PHE A 706 -13.38 12.00 21.92
C PHE A 706 -12.79 13.39 21.60
N ALA A 707 -12.77 13.80 20.33
CA ALA A 707 -12.22 15.09 19.93
C ALA A 707 -13.20 16.27 20.16
N GLY A 708 -14.52 16.00 20.11
CA GLY A 708 -15.54 17.05 20.12
C GLY A 708 -15.60 17.86 18.81
N ALA A 709 -15.12 17.26 17.72
CA ALA A 709 -15.04 17.89 16.40
C ALA A 709 -16.22 17.51 15.50
N SER A 710 -17.45 17.52 16.05
CA SER A 710 -18.69 17.12 15.35
C SER A 710 -18.94 17.88 14.06
N HIS A 711 -18.44 19.12 13.96
CA HIS A 711 -18.50 19.94 12.72
C HIS A 711 -17.85 19.25 11.50
N LEU A 712 -16.86 18.37 11.73
CA LEU A 712 -16.24 17.58 10.65
C LEU A 712 -17.16 16.44 10.19
N ILE A 713 -17.96 15.87 11.11
CA ILE A 713 -18.97 14.86 10.77
C ILE A 713 -20.11 15.49 9.96
N ASP A 714 -20.50 16.73 10.29
CA ASP A 714 -21.62 17.44 9.65
C ASP A 714 -21.34 17.74 8.16
N GLU A 715 -20.06 17.78 7.74
CA GLU A 715 -19.72 17.96 6.32
C GLU A 715 -19.62 16.63 5.53
N MET A 716 -19.65 15.48 6.22
CA MET A 716 -19.58 14.15 5.59
C MET A 716 -20.97 13.68 5.16
N THR A 717 -21.02 12.82 4.14
CA THR A 717 -22.25 12.14 3.74
C THR A 717 -22.37 10.82 4.47
N ILE A 718 -23.34 10.71 5.38
CA ILE A 718 -23.66 9.44 6.04
C ILE A 718 -24.63 8.67 5.17
N ALA A 719 -24.29 7.46 4.79
CA ALA A 719 -25.14 6.59 4.00
C ALA A 719 -26.34 6.11 4.84
N PRO A 720 -27.56 6.01 4.24
CA PRO A 720 -28.70 5.42 4.92
C PRO A 720 -28.45 3.92 5.18
N LYS A 721 -29.12 3.37 6.20
CA LYS A 721 -29.05 1.94 6.50
C LYS A 721 -29.53 1.10 5.32
N HIS A 722 -28.86 -0.04 5.08
CA HIS A 722 -29.25 -0.91 3.96
C HIS A 722 -30.61 -1.56 4.15
N SER A 723 -31.03 -1.81 5.40
CA SER A 723 -32.40 -2.23 5.71
C SER A 723 -33.49 -1.22 5.28
N GLU A 724 -33.09 0.05 5.10
CA GLU A 724 -33.98 1.12 4.61
C GLU A 724 -33.89 1.31 3.09
N LYS A 725 -32.85 0.77 2.47
CA LYS A 725 -32.54 0.83 1.02
C LYS A 725 -33.06 -0.37 0.23
N MET A 726 -33.60 -1.40 0.88
CA MET A 726 -34.14 -2.52 0.13
C MET A 726 -35.23 -1.97 -0.83
N THR A 727 -34.88 -2.01 -2.11
CA THR A 727 -35.82 -1.63 -3.17
C THR A 727 -37.04 -2.57 -3.13
N ALA A 728 -38.17 -2.12 -3.63
CA ALA A 728 -39.33 -2.99 -3.78
C ALA A 728 -39.01 -4.32 -4.53
N GLU A 729 -37.93 -4.35 -5.34
CA GLU A 729 -37.42 -5.51 -6.04
C GLU A 729 -36.61 -6.45 -5.13
N GLU A 730 -35.83 -5.92 -4.18
CA GLU A 730 -35.07 -6.71 -3.21
C GLU A 730 -35.95 -7.24 -2.07
N LEU A 731 -36.93 -6.45 -1.61
CA LEU A 731 -37.99 -6.94 -0.73
C LEU A 731 -38.80 -8.07 -1.41
N ALA A 732 -39.13 -7.88 -2.68
CA ALA A 732 -39.78 -8.93 -3.46
C ALA A 732 -38.89 -10.18 -3.62
N SER A 733 -37.57 -10.06 -3.74
CA SER A 733 -36.65 -11.20 -3.81
C SER A 733 -36.47 -11.90 -2.46
N LEU A 734 -36.42 -11.17 -1.32
CA LEU A 734 -36.37 -11.75 0.02
C LEU A 734 -37.70 -12.39 0.45
N GLU A 735 -38.81 -11.75 0.09
CA GLU A 735 -40.16 -12.32 0.25
C GLU A 735 -40.28 -13.57 -0.61
N LEU A 736 -39.64 -13.62 -1.78
CA LEU A 736 -39.57 -14.77 -2.66
C LEU A 736 -38.75 -15.92 -2.05
N GLU A 737 -37.57 -15.66 -1.48
CA GLU A 737 -36.77 -16.66 -0.76
C GLU A 737 -37.52 -17.24 0.47
N THR A 738 -38.27 -16.39 1.13
CA THR A 738 -39.09 -16.80 2.29
C THR A 738 -40.30 -17.58 1.83
N ALA A 739 -40.87 -17.22 0.69
CA ALA A 739 -42.04 -17.88 0.07
C ALA A 739 -41.70 -19.21 -0.62
N ILE A 740 -40.44 -19.41 -1.10
CA ILE A 740 -39.96 -20.71 -1.62
C ILE A 740 -40.02 -21.81 -0.54
N LYS A 741 -40.09 -21.44 0.75
CA LYS A 741 -40.28 -22.37 1.88
C LYS A 741 -41.76 -22.77 2.10
N ASP A 742 -42.74 -22.06 1.48
CA ASP A 742 -44.16 -22.44 1.54
C ASP A 742 -44.82 -22.27 0.16
N PRO A 743 -44.95 -23.36 -0.65
CA PRO A 743 -45.45 -23.31 -2.02
C PRO A 743 -46.90 -22.77 -2.13
N ASN A 744 -47.67 -22.74 -1.04
CA ASN A 744 -49.05 -22.22 -1.08
C ASN A 744 -49.12 -20.70 -1.01
N ILE A 745 -48.11 -20.03 -0.53
CA ILE A 745 -47.99 -18.57 -0.49
C ILE A 745 -47.59 -18.01 -1.85
N ILE A 746 -46.73 -18.73 -2.59
CA ILE A 746 -46.17 -18.33 -3.89
C ILE A 746 -47.27 -18.07 -4.93
N VAL A 747 -48.29 -18.90 -4.93
CA VAL A 747 -49.40 -18.78 -5.91
C VAL A 747 -50.27 -17.54 -5.70
N LYS A 748 -50.22 -16.92 -4.53
CA LYS A 748 -51.07 -15.80 -4.16
C LYS A 748 -50.43 -14.40 -4.25
N GLU A 749 -49.09 -14.32 -4.11
CA GLU A 749 -48.38 -13.01 -3.95
C GLU A 749 -47.42 -12.68 -5.09
N LEU A 750 -46.94 -13.63 -5.87
CA LEU A 750 -45.96 -13.38 -6.97
C LEU A 750 -46.62 -12.97 -8.29
N GLY A 751 -47.82 -12.50 -8.24
CA GLY A 751 -48.48 -11.79 -9.33
C GLY A 751 -48.55 -12.61 -10.60
N MET A 752 -49.68 -13.25 -10.80
CA MET A 752 -50.10 -13.66 -12.12
C MET A 752 -50.28 -12.42 -13.00
N LYS A 753 -49.44 -12.24 -14.03
CA LYS A 753 -49.67 -11.20 -15.05
C LYS A 753 -50.79 -11.69 -15.97
N GLU A 754 -51.79 -10.87 -16.18
CA GLU A 754 -52.93 -11.17 -17.01
C GLU A 754 -52.57 -11.04 -18.51
N TYR A 755 -52.75 -12.14 -19.27
CA TYR A 755 -52.59 -12.14 -20.70
C TYR A 755 -53.92 -12.60 -21.33
N LEU A 756 -54.60 -11.68 -22.06
CA LEU A 756 -55.91 -11.93 -22.64
C LEU A 756 -56.96 -12.44 -21.62
N GLY A 757 -56.91 -11.89 -20.39
CA GLY A 757 -57.85 -12.26 -19.31
C GLY A 757 -57.52 -13.57 -18.57
N THR A 758 -56.34 -14.17 -18.82
CA THR A 758 -55.86 -15.37 -18.12
C THR A 758 -54.63 -15.05 -17.29
N PRO A 759 -54.63 -15.29 -15.96
CA PRO A 759 -53.47 -15.12 -15.14
C PRO A 759 -52.39 -16.16 -15.48
N LEU A 760 -51.12 -15.71 -15.68
CA LEU A 760 -50.00 -16.55 -16.04
C LEU A 760 -48.88 -16.44 -15.00
N PRO A 761 -48.24 -17.56 -14.62
CA PRO A 761 -47.12 -17.55 -13.69
C PRO A 761 -45.90 -16.79 -14.27
N VAL A 762 -45.26 -16.01 -13.46
CA VAL A 762 -44.04 -15.23 -13.81
C VAL A 762 -42.80 -16.00 -13.43
N MET A 763 -41.91 -16.24 -14.40
CA MET A 763 -40.67 -17.06 -14.24
C MET A 763 -39.39 -16.24 -14.53
N ASP A 764 -39.45 -14.91 -14.29
CA ASP A 764 -38.40 -13.97 -14.69
C ASP A 764 -37.02 -14.20 -13.99
N MET A 765 -37.02 -14.89 -12.86
CA MET A 765 -35.79 -15.14 -12.06
C MET A 765 -34.87 -16.26 -12.59
N HIS A 766 -35.27 -16.95 -13.61
CA HIS A 766 -34.52 -18.12 -14.10
C HIS A 766 -33.97 -17.90 -15.51
N SER A 767 -32.91 -18.64 -15.89
CA SER A 767 -32.59 -18.74 -17.30
C SER A 767 -33.79 -19.31 -18.09
N PHE A 768 -33.90 -19.01 -19.38
CA PHE A 768 -35.05 -19.50 -20.16
C PHE A 768 -35.23 -21.02 -20.06
N GLY A 769 -34.10 -21.77 -20.09
CA GLY A 769 -34.15 -23.23 -19.95
C GLY A 769 -34.76 -23.67 -18.61
N SER A 770 -34.26 -23.08 -17.51
CA SER A 770 -34.76 -23.41 -16.17
C SER A 770 -36.20 -22.98 -15.97
N ALA A 771 -36.60 -21.78 -16.46
CA ALA A 771 -37.97 -21.32 -16.41
C ALA A 771 -38.91 -22.21 -17.22
N PHE A 772 -38.47 -22.69 -18.39
CA PHE A 772 -39.20 -23.59 -19.22
C PHE A 772 -39.39 -24.95 -18.56
N ASP A 773 -38.33 -25.55 -18.03
CA ASP A 773 -38.39 -26.85 -17.39
C ASP A 773 -39.23 -26.84 -16.11
N MET A 774 -39.15 -25.80 -15.29
CA MET A 774 -39.99 -25.60 -14.11
C MET A 774 -41.48 -25.42 -14.51
N ALA A 775 -41.76 -24.63 -15.57
CA ALA A 775 -43.10 -24.47 -16.05
C ALA A 775 -43.68 -25.77 -16.61
N VAL A 776 -42.84 -26.61 -17.28
CA VAL A 776 -43.26 -27.95 -17.76
C VAL A 776 -43.49 -28.88 -16.58
N GLU A 777 -42.61 -28.86 -15.56
CA GLU A 777 -42.73 -29.72 -14.37
C GLU A 777 -43.99 -29.38 -13.57
N GLN A 778 -44.30 -28.08 -13.41
CA GLN A 778 -45.40 -27.60 -12.58
C GLN A 778 -46.74 -27.63 -13.28
N TYR A 779 -46.80 -27.36 -14.58
CA TYR A 779 -48.05 -27.16 -15.34
C TYR A 779 -48.26 -28.15 -16.47
N GLY A 780 -47.26 -29.03 -16.73
CA GLY A 780 -47.30 -29.99 -17.84
C GLY A 780 -46.85 -29.37 -19.17
N SER A 781 -46.51 -30.24 -20.14
CA SER A 781 -46.10 -29.83 -21.50
C SER A 781 -47.33 -29.71 -22.41
N SER A 782 -47.71 -28.49 -22.83
CA SER A 782 -48.88 -28.24 -23.68
C SER A 782 -48.81 -26.90 -24.38
N LYS A 783 -49.46 -26.77 -25.53
CA LYS A 783 -49.67 -25.47 -26.20
C LYS A 783 -50.61 -24.53 -25.46
N GLU A 784 -51.40 -25.04 -24.59
CA GLU A 784 -52.39 -24.29 -23.81
C GLU A 784 -51.81 -23.76 -22.51
N GLN A 785 -50.77 -24.42 -21.96
CA GLN A 785 -50.08 -23.96 -20.77
C GLN A 785 -49.03 -22.92 -21.14
N ARG A 786 -49.07 -21.77 -20.42
CA ARG A 786 -48.24 -20.60 -20.71
C ARG A 786 -47.61 -20.04 -19.42
N PHE A 787 -46.48 -19.32 -19.58
CA PHE A 787 -45.85 -18.61 -18.50
C PHE A 787 -45.20 -17.31 -19.02
N TRP A 788 -44.98 -16.34 -18.12
CA TRP A 788 -44.25 -15.12 -18.40
C TRP A 788 -42.75 -15.33 -18.12
N TRP A 789 -41.92 -14.84 -19.03
CA TRP A 789 -40.50 -14.76 -18.83
C TRP A 789 -39.94 -13.51 -19.50
N HIS A 790 -39.31 -12.59 -18.70
CA HIS A 790 -38.76 -11.32 -19.16
C HIS A 790 -39.69 -10.55 -20.13
N GLY A 791 -40.92 -10.34 -19.72
CA GLY A 791 -41.89 -9.53 -20.45
C GLY A 791 -42.53 -10.20 -21.65
N LYS A 792 -42.27 -11.49 -21.91
CA LYS A 792 -42.85 -12.26 -23.00
C LYS A 792 -43.58 -13.49 -22.49
N VAL A 793 -44.62 -13.95 -23.25
CA VAL A 793 -45.40 -15.15 -22.95
C VAL A 793 -44.85 -16.32 -23.76
N TYR A 794 -44.60 -17.45 -23.12
CA TYR A 794 -44.15 -18.68 -23.74
C TYR A 794 -45.10 -19.83 -23.43
N THR A 795 -45.09 -20.86 -24.26
CA THR A 795 -45.87 -22.13 -24.02
C THR A 795 -44.93 -23.17 -23.45
N THR A 796 -45.47 -24.13 -22.69
CA THR A 796 -44.71 -25.28 -22.14
C THR A 796 -44.63 -26.45 -23.14
N GLU A 797 -44.98 -26.26 -24.41
CA GLU A 797 -44.86 -27.30 -25.43
C GLU A 797 -43.40 -27.58 -25.75
N LYS A 798 -42.96 -28.82 -25.51
CA LYS A 798 -41.62 -29.30 -25.99
C LYS A 798 -41.75 -29.56 -27.49
N ARG A 799 -40.99 -28.89 -28.33
CA ARG A 799 -40.84 -29.19 -29.75
C ARG A 799 -39.81 -30.27 -29.98
#